data_ba16ccc0b01a6e2c0dd7716faf1a7afe
#
_entry.id   ba16ccc0b01a6e2c0dd7716faf1a7afe
#
_cell.length_a   1.000
_cell.length_b   1.000
_cell.length_c   1.000
_cell.angle_alpha   90.00
_cell.angle_beta   90.00
_cell.angle_gamma   90.00
#
_symmetry.space_group_name_H-M   'P 1'
#
loop_
_entity.id
_entity.type
_entity.pdbx_description
1 polymer ?
#
loop_
_entity_poly.entity_id
_entity_poly.type
_entity_poly.pdbx_seq_one_letter_code
_entity_poly.pdbx_strand_id
1 'polypeptide(L)'
;MTSRERHLQIGTRRIGPGEPCYVIAEIGLNHNGSLDIAKQLVDAAIAAGADAVKFQKRKLSETYRQEILDQPRAGEQGLQYIVPLLVEFELSDDDFRALHRYCRSRDTTFMCTPWDRGSVDFLESMELDGYKIGSPDMTNFPLIEHVVATRKPLLISTGMSTEEEIRRTLAYLDDLKADYALFHCVSTYPAAAEEINLRFMETLREWSGRPVGYSGHDTGTAISLAAVAMGARMLERHLTLDRTMRGPDHKASLEPAQFAEQVRAVREVEASLGAPHRWLTRGETLNRRTLSKSLVAATSIAAGTPITRAMIASKSPGLGLSPQFVDRLVGRTLARDLAPDDPFVKTDIDDIEATMTAARPIDLGTPWGIVARFLDLPVLEARFAPQGMHFVEFHVSDRDLDAGAGAYTSGQKPYGLVIHAPEYAHDVLIDLCSADDAQRTLSTARIQKTVDLARALAPHFTLDPVSFPRGPKVVMHVGGMWPKPGGYDVEAATQRLLQELATINSDGVDLLLENLPPYPWYFGGRWFGHIICDAENTVRLCRESGLGLCFDTSHAALECARSGASLQEFAEQVAPYVRHLHVSDGAGVSGEGLQVGEGTVNFVEILPVLMASRPTMIPEIWMGHHEAGAGFQVALQHLTDVHWAGGALQRGTDLASRPDLEALTVSHSATLFTALRAIDANRMGIVFIIDETRRVLGVLTDGDVRHCFVRGFGLHSSVRDVMTREFTFGTLGERPTDLMARLPGRTRLMPILDADRRLVDYANPVHLPEITA
;
A
#
# COMPACT_ATOMS: atom_id res chain seq x y z
N MET A 1 -4.40 26.02 13.90
CA MET A 1 -3.66 26.05 12.63
C MET A 1 -2.39 25.26 12.87
N THR A 2 -2.34 23.99 12.47
CA THR A 2 -1.09 23.20 12.50
C THR A 2 -0.21 23.75 11.39
N SER A 3 0.87 24.45 11.74
CA SER A 3 1.91 24.82 10.78
C SER A 3 2.39 23.53 10.13
N ARG A 4 2.33 23.50 8.80
CA ARG A 4 2.80 22.32 8.04
C ARG A 4 4.31 22.19 8.32
N GLU A 5 4.73 21.11 8.99
CA GLU A 5 6.13 20.80 9.25
C GLU A 5 6.91 20.90 7.94
N ARG A 6 8.04 21.64 7.94
CA ARG A 6 8.87 21.83 6.75
C ARG A 6 9.74 20.59 6.52
N HIS A 7 10.16 20.39 5.28
CA HIS A 7 11.16 19.38 4.96
C HIS A 7 12.55 19.99 4.98
N LEU A 8 13.57 19.15 5.29
CA LEU A 8 14.97 19.47 5.14
C LEU A 8 15.56 18.59 4.04
N GLN A 9 16.57 19.08 3.31
CA GLN A 9 17.27 18.32 2.27
C GLN A 9 18.73 18.15 2.68
N ILE A 10 19.24 16.90 2.70
CA ILE A 10 20.68 16.60 2.90
C ILE A 10 21.13 15.72 1.72
N GLY A 11 22.03 16.23 0.90
CA GLY A 11 22.41 15.58 -0.34
C GLY A 11 21.18 15.32 -1.21
N THR A 12 20.95 14.08 -1.59
CA THR A 12 19.77 13.63 -2.36
C THR A 12 18.58 13.25 -1.48
N ARG A 13 18.75 13.15 -0.17
CA ARG A 13 17.74 12.66 0.78
C ARG A 13 16.91 13.81 1.34
N ARG A 14 15.58 13.62 1.29
CA ARG A 14 14.60 14.51 1.88
C ARG A 14 14.19 13.98 3.25
N ILE A 15 14.09 14.87 4.24
CA ILE A 15 13.77 14.56 5.64
C ILE A 15 12.52 15.33 6.05
N GLY A 16 11.49 14.66 6.55
CA GLY A 16 10.25 15.32 6.96
C GLY A 16 9.04 14.41 6.92
N PRO A 17 7.82 14.96 6.98
CA PRO A 17 6.59 14.18 6.94
C PRO A 17 6.45 13.36 5.65
N GLY A 18 6.15 12.06 5.81
CA GLY A 18 5.97 11.13 4.67
C GLY A 18 7.27 10.52 4.13
N GLU A 19 8.42 10.97 4.64
CA GLU A 19 9.72 10.39 4.28
C GLU A 19 10.16 9.35 5.32
N PRO A 20 10.95 8.34 4.94
CA PRO A 20 11.56 7.42 5.88
C PRO A 20 12.47 8.14 6.89
N CYS A 21 12.52 7.62 8.12
CA CYS A 21 13.42 8.14 9.16
C CYS A 21 14.87 8.09 8.70
N TYR A 22 15.56 9.24 8.76
CA TYR A 22 16.95 9.36 8.35
C TYR A 22 17.87 8.86 9.47
N VAL A 23 18.52 7.71 9.24
CA VAL A 23 19.35 7.03 10.25
C VAL A 23 20.81 7.40 10.10
N ILE A 24 21.39 7.98 11.15
CA ILE A 24 22.79 8.44 11.21
C ILE A 24 23.58 7.52 12.15
N ALA A 25 24.63 6.92 11.63
CA ALA A 25 25.61 6.22 12.45
C ALA A 25 26.68 7.22 12.93
N GLU A 26 26.62 7.60 14.21
CA GLU A 26 27.64 8.45 14.84
C GLU A 26 28.87 7.62 15.18
N ILE A 27 29.92 7.79 14.42
CA ILE A 27 31.20 7.16 14.67
C ILE A 27 31.96 7.99 15.75
N GLY A 28 31.79 9.31 15.71
CA GLY A 28 32.34 10.21 16.73
C GLY A 28 33.84 10.01 16.95
N LEU A 29 34.21 9.56 18.14
CA LEU A 29 35.59 9.23 18.52
C LEU A 29 35.89 7.72 18.52
N ASN A 30 34.93 6.86 18.19
CA ASN A 30 35.06 5.40 18.28
C ASN A 30 36.07 4.81 17.28
N HIS A 31 36.63 5.62 16.40
CA HIS A 31 37.75 5.24 15.54
C HIS A 31 39.12 5.22 16.27
N ASN A 32 39.18 5.74 17.48
CA ASN A 32 40.42 5.76 18.34
C ASN A 32 41.66 6.26 17.59
N GLY A 33 41.54 7.28 16.74
CA GLY A 33 42.65 7.85 15.96
C GLY A 33 43.13 7.00 14.78
N SER A 34 42.42 5.89 14.45
CA SER A 34 42.79 4.98 13.36
C SER A 34 41.88 5.16 12.16
N LEU A 35 42.46 5.49 11.00
CA LEU A 35 41.75 5.54 9.70
C LEU A 35 41.16 4.18 9.31
N ASP A 36 41.86 3.08 9.62
CA ASP A 36 41.39 1.74 9.29
C ASP A 36 40.17 1.32 10.13
N ILE A 37 40.17 1.65 11.43
CA ILE A 37 38.99 1.44 12.28
C ILE A 37 37.83 2.32 11.81
N ALA A 38 38.09 3.58 11.44
CA ALA A 38 37.08 4.47 10.89
C ALA A 38 36.42 3.91 9.64
N LYS A 39 37.18 3.33 8.68
CA LYS A 39 36.65 2.67 7.50
C LYS A 39 35.83 1.42 7.83
N GLN A 40 36.28 0.60 8.79
CA GLN A 40 35.50 -0.56 9.23
C GLN A 40 34.17 -0.15 9.84
N LEU A 41 34.12 0.95 10.60
CA LEU A 41 32.87 1.50 11.13
C LEU A 41 31.96 2.03 10.02
N VAL A 42 32.52 2.68 8.99
CA VAL A 42 31.76 3.09 7.80
C VAL A 42 31.15 1.90 7.10
N ASP A 43 31.95 0.84 6.86
CA ASP A 43 31.45 -0.40 6.22
C ASP A 43 30.35 -1.08 7.04
N ALA A 44 30.50 -1.11 8.37
CA ALA A 44 29.48 -1.64 9.27
C ALA A 44 28.19 -0.83 9.24
N ALA A 45 28.27 0.51 9.19
CA ALA A 45 27.13 1.40 9.08
C ALA A 45 26.38 1.19 7.75
N ILE A 46 27.10 1.08 6.63
CA ILE A 46 26.55 0.82 5.30
C ILE A 46 25.85 -0.55 5.27
N ALA A 47 26.54 -1.59 5.77
CA ALA A 47 25.97 -2.94 5.82
C ALA A 47 24.70 -3.02 6.68
N ALA A 48 24.60 -2.17 7.68
CA ALA A 48 23.41 -2.05 8.53
C ALA A 48 22.28 -1.22 7.88
N GLY A 49 22.53 -0.51 6.78
CA GLY A 49 21.54 0.32 6.09
C GLY A 49 21.37 1.73 6.69
N ALA A 50 22.43 2.29 7.29
CA ALA A 50 22.46 3.69 7.70
C ALA A 50 22.38 4.62 6.46
N ASP A 51 21.68 5.76 6.60
CA ASP A 51 21.58 6.77 5.55
C ASP A 51 22.84 7.68 5.53
N ALA A 52 23.51 7.83 6.67
CA ALA A 52 24.73 8.62 6.80
C ALA A 52 25.65 8.08 7.89
N VAL A 53 26.93 8.40 7.76
CA VAL A 53 27.92 8.26 8.83
C VAL A 53 28.36 9.63 9.31
N LYS A 54 28.61 9.77 10.60
CA LYS A 54 28.98 11.06 11.18
C LYS A 54 30.26 10.98 12.02
N PHE A 55 31.11 11.97 11.84
CA PHE A 55 32.37 12.18 12.54
C PHE A 55 32.39 13.52 13.30
N GLN A 56 33.45 13.79 14.01
CA GLN A 56 33.65 15.03 14.73
C GLN A 56 35.00 15.62 14.32
N LYS A 57 35.03 16.90 13.97
CA LYS A 57 36.27 17.60 13.64
C LYS A 57 36.48 18.78 14.60
N ARG A 58 37.65 18.87 15.16
CA ARG A 58 37.99 19.95 16.05
C ARG A 58 39.46 20.36 15.87
N LYS A 59 39.69 21.62 16.12
CA LYS A 59 41.02 22.17 16.29
C LYS A 59 41.17 22.56 17.75
N LEU A 60 41.88 21.73 18.50
CA LEU A 60 41.90 21.84 19.97
C LEU A 60 42.28 23.22 20.47
N SER A 61 43.20 23.94 19.81
CA SER A 61 43.60 25.31 20.15
C SER A 61 42.51 26.36 19.94
N GLU A 62 41.47 26.06 19.14
CA GLU A 62 40.27 26.91 18.96
C GLU A 62 39.12 26.48 19.87
N THR A 63 39.14 25.21 20.33
CA THR A 63 38.08 24.64 21.16
C THR A 63 38.34 24.83 22.65
N TYR A 64 39.58 24.72 23.08
CA TYR A 64 39.97 24.80 24.48
C TYR A 64 40.96 25.97 24.73
N ARG A 65 40.88 26.55 25.94
CA ARG A 65 41.87 27.55 26.37
C ARG A 65 43.27 26.93 26.43
N GLN A 66 44.28 27.66 26.01
CA GLN A 66 45.66 27.18 25.92
C GLN A 66 46.16 26.63 27.26
N GLU A 67 45.78 27.28 28.37
CA GLU A 67 46.13 26.86 29.74
C GLU A 67 45.70 25.40 30.02
N ILE A 68 44.50 25.00 29.52
CA ILE A 68 43.97 23.64 29.70
C ILE A 68 44.70 22.64 28.80
N LEU A 69 45.13 23.08 27.62
CA LEU A 69 45.90 22.22 26.70
C LEU A 69 47.31 21.97 27.21
N ASP A 70 47.93 22.99 27.75
CA ASP A 70 49.32 22.91 28.30
C ASP A 70 49.39 22.14 29.64
N GLN A 71 48.34 22.30 30.46
CA GLN A 71 48.25 21.66 31.77
C GLN A 71 46.85 21.10 32.04
N PRO A 72 46.45 19.97 31.41
CA PRO A 72 45.11 19.38 31.61
C PRO A 72 44.78 19.11 33.08
N ARG A 73 45.79 18.89 33.92
CA ARG A 73 45.64 18.69 35.38
C ARG A 73 45.20 19.96 36.14
N ALA A 74 45.31 21.14 35.54
CA ALA A 74 44.80 22.39 36.10
C ALA A 74 43.30 22.58 35.92
N GLY A 75 42.68 21.79 35.04
CA GLY A 75 41.23 21.77 34.81
C GLY A 75 40.48 20.89 35.79
N GLU A 76 39.15 20.94 35.71
CA GLU A 76 38.28 20.03 36.45
C GLU A 76 38.55 18.57 36.06
N GLN A 77 38.18 17.62 36.93
CA GLN A 77 38.48 16.20 36.78
C GLN A 77 38.05 15.66 35.39
N GLY A 78 36.90 16.06 34.85
CA GLY A 78 36.44 15.65 33.52
C GLY A 78 37.42 16.06 32.43
N LEU A 79 37.98 17.28 32.46
CA LEU A 79 38.94 17.78 31.47
C LEU A 79 40.25 17.03 31.52
N GLN A 80 40.67 16.59 32.71
CA GLN A 80 41.91 15.83 32.89
C GLN A 80 41.89 14.48 32.16
N TYR A 81 40.71 13.89 31.97
CA TYR A 81 40.55 12.62 31.27
C TYR A 81 40.24 12.82 29.79
N ILE A 82 39.37 13.78 29.42
CA ILE A 82 38.90 13.90 28.06
C ILE A 82 39.94 14.55 27.13
N VAL A 83 40.63 15.58 27.55
CA VAL A 83 41.57 16.33 26.69
C VAL A 83 42.72 15.44 26.17
N PRO A 84 43.39 14.61 27.00
CA PRO A 84 44.39 13.68 26.48
C PRO A 84 43.85 12.67 25.45
N LEU A 85 42.59 12.19 25.63
CA LEU A 85 41.96 11.30 24.68
C LEU A 85 41.65 12.00 23.35
N LEU A 86 41.21 13.26 23.40
CA LEU A 86 40.95 14.04 22.19
C LEU A 86 42.24 14.28 21.38
N VAL A 87 43.36 14.50 22.05
CA VAL A 87 44.69 14.64 21.40
C VAL A 87 45.10 13.29 20.75
N GLU A 88 44.94 12.18 21.49
CA GLU A 88 45.35 10.85 21.04
C GLU A 88 44.48 10.35 19.87
N PHE A 89 43.16 10.66 19.86
CA PHE A 89 42.21 10.14 18.92
C PHE A 89 41.95 11.06 17.72
N GLU A 90 42.62 12.20 17.62
CA GLU A 90 42.41 13.10 16.49
C GLU A 90 42.92 12.49 15.19
N LEU A 91 42.09 12.52 14.18
CA LEU A 91 42.47 12.17 12.80
C LEU A 91 43.04 13.39 12.09
N SER A 92 44.03 13.19 11.25
CA SER A 92 44.62 14.25 10.44
C SER A 92 43.62 14.78 9.39
N ASP A 93 43.87 15.97 8.85
CA ASP A 93 43.08 16.53 7.75
C ASP A 93 43.12 15.63 6.52
N ASP A 94 44.23 14.93 6.25
CA ASP A 94 44.35 13.99 5.16
C ASP A 94 43.50 12.72 5.38
N ASP A 95 43.41 12.25 6.64
CA ASP A 95 42.53 11.13 6.99
C ASP A 95 41.06 11.51 6.80
N PHE A 96 40.63 12.72 7.18
CA PHE A 96 39.28 13.21 6.94
C PHE A 96 38.98 13.28 5.44
N ARG A 97 39.87 13.78 4.61
CA ARG A 97 39.73 13.76 3.15
C ARG A 97 39.65 12.34 2.59
N ALA A 98 40.46 11.43 3.14
CA ALA A 98 40.43 10.03 2.73
C ALA A 98 39.10 9.35 3.11
N LEU A 99 38.56 9.60 4.30
CA LEU A 99 37.26 9.10 4.76
C LEU A 99 36.11 9.67 3.93
N HIS A 100 36.12 10.96 3.63
CA HIS A 100 35.09 11.56 2.77
C HIS A 100 35.09 10.93 1.38
N ARG A 101 36.26 10.78 0.72
CA ARG A 101 36.36 10.06 -0.56
C ARG A 101 35.90 8.61 -0.45
N TYR A 102 36.23 7.95 0.65
CA TYR A 102 35.79 6.58 0.91
C TYR A 102 34.27 6.46 0.98
N CYS A 103 33.60 7.32 1.76
CA CYS A 103 32.15 7.36 1.88
C CYS A 103 31.48 7.65 0.52
N ARG A 104 31.99 8.63 -0.23
CA ARG A 104 31.47 8.94 -1.58
C ARG A 104 31.60 7.75 -2.54
N SER A 105 32.71 7.01 -2.49
CA SER A 105 32.92 5.82 -3.32
C SER A 105 31.96 4.66 -2.97
N ARG A 106 31.32 4.72 -1.81
CA ARG A 106 30.36 3.75 -1.29
C ARG A 106 28.92 4.26 -1.31
N ASP A 107 28.65 5.40 -1.96
CA ASP A 107 27.36 6.06 -2.04
C ASP A 107 26.72 6.33 -0.66
N THR A 108 27.55 6.76 0.30
CA THR A 108 27.12 7.06 1.68
C THR A 108 27.39 8.51 2.02
N THR A 109 26.40 9.18 2.63
CA THR A 109 26.53 10.56 3.08
C THR A 109 27.53 10.64 4.23
N PHE A 110 28.56 11.49 4.04
CA PHE A 110 29.53 11.83 5.08
C PHE A 110 29.09 13.11 5.79
N MET A 111 28.81 13.02 7.08
CA MET A 111 28.48 14.16 7.93
C MET A 111 29.57 14.42 8.96
N CYS A 112 29.65 15.65 9.42
CA CYS A 112 30.59 16.01 10.47
C CYS A 112 30.02 17.07 11.42
N THR A 113 30.41 16.96 12.70
CA THR A 113 30.21 18.00 13.72
C THR A 113 31.49 18.82 13.80
N PRO A 114 31.53 20.07 13.31
CA PRO A 114 32.62 20.99 13.60
C PRO A 114 32.47 21.54 15.02
N TRP A 115 33.58 21.62 15.76
CA TRP A 115 33.62 22.18 17.13
C TRP A 115 34.17 23.58 17.19
N ASP A 116 34.63 24.11 16.07
CA ASP A 116 35.26 25.44 15.95
C ASP A 116 35.13 25.93 14.49
N ARG A 117 35.47 27.23 14.29
CA ARG A 117 35.35 27.87 12.97
C ARG A 117 36.39 27.34 11.98
N GLY A 118 37.62 27.08 12.43
CA GLY A 118 38.65 26.51 11.56
C GLY A 118 38.27 25.12 11.05
N SER A 119 37.57 24.34 11.86
CA SER A 119 37.00 23.06 11.46
C SER A 119 35.89 23.21 10.41
N VAL A 120 35.03 24.24 10.49
CA VAL A 120 34.02 24.55 9.45
C VAL A 120 34.73 24.89 8.14
N ASP A 121 35.74 25.79 8.16
CA ASP A 121 36.47 26.20 6.95
C ASP A 121 37.15 25.00 6.27
N PHE A 122 37.72 24.10 7.06
CA PHE A 122 38.33 22.88 6.58
C PHE A 122 37.28 21.96 5.92
N LEU A 123 36.13 21.73 6.57
CA LEU A 123 35.07 20.86 6.07
C LEU A 123 34.39 21.44 4.80
N GLU A 124 34.30 22.79 4.68
CA GLU A 124 33.84 23.43 3.45
C GLU A 124 34.74 23.11 2.25
N SER A 125 36.05 22.98 2.46
CA SER A 125 36.99 22.56 1.41
C SER A 125 36.72 21.13 0.89
N MET A 126 35.85 20.35 1.58
CA MET A 126 35.46 18.99 1.22
C MET A 126 34.05 18.92 0.63
N GLU A 127 33.31 20.04 0.57
CA GLU A 127 31.96 20.14 -0.02
C GLU A 127 30.92 19.19 0.63
N LEU A 128 30.81 19.20 1.98
CA LEU A 128 29.82 18.42 2.71
C LEU A 128 28.38 18.83 2.33
N ASP A 129 27.44 17.88 2.42
CA ASP A 129 26.02 18.11 2.13
C ASP A 129 25.25 18.81 3.27
N GLY A 130 25.81 18.87 4.47
CA GLY A 130 25.19 19.49 5.64
C GLY A 130 26.06 19.35 6.89
N TYR A 131 25.68 20.05 7.92
CA TYR A 131 26.43 20.13 9.18
C TYR A 131 25.64 19.66 10.38
N LYS A 132 26.34 19.17 11.40
CA LYS A 132 25.77 18.93 12.73
C LYS A 132 26.32 19.93 13.73
N ILE A 133 25.45 20.53 14.53
CA ILE A 133 25.83 21.28 15.74
C ILE A 133 25.59 20.37 16.95
N GLY A 134 26.65 20.09 17.70
CA GLY A 134 26.57 19.28 18.91
C GLY A 134 25.85 20.00 20.06
N SER A 135 25.39 19.24 21.06
CA SER A 135 24.72 19.80 22.24
C SER A 135 25.52 20.92 22.96
N PRO A 136 26.86 20.81 23.13
CA PRO A 136 27.62 21.86 23.76
C PRO A 136 27.59 23.20 23.01
N ASP A 137 27.37 23.17 21.70
CA ASP A 137 27.38 24.34 20.83
C ASP A 137 26.00 24.87 20.49
N MET A 138 24.94 24.35 21.09
CA MET A 138 23.56 24.84 20.89
C MET A 138 23.42 26.33 21.16
N THR A 139 24.20 26.87 22.11
CA THR A 139 24.22 28.28 22.48
C THR A 139 25.44 29.06 21.93
N ASN A 140 26.25 28.40 21.08
CA ASN A 140 27.46 29.01 20.49
C ASN A 140 27.09 29.80 19.21
N PHE A 141 26.46 30.96 19.38
CA PHE A 141 26.00 31.79 18.27
C PHE A 141 27.11 32.13 17.27
N PRO A 142 28.35 32.48 17.69
CA PRO A 142 29.42 32.74 16.72
C PRO A 142 29.77 31.56 15.82
N LEU A 143 29.68 30.32 16.31
CA LEU A 143 29.85 29.10 15.48
C LEU A 143 28.64 28.87 14.58
N ILE A 144 27.42 29.02 15.14
CA ILE A 144 26.19 28.88 14.39
C ILE A 144 26.14 29.85 13.20
N GLU A 145 26.47 31.14 13.40
CA GLU A 145 26.55 32.14 12.31
C GLU A 145 27.54 31.69 11.22
N HIS A 146 28.70 31.19 11.62
CA HIS A 146 29.73 30.77 10.69
C HIS A 146 29.25 29.55 9.83
N VAL A 147 28.58 28.59 10.48
CA VAL A 147 28.01 27.45 9.76
C VAL A 147 26.82 27.87 8.87
N VAL A 148 25.91 28.75 9.34
CA VAL A 148 24.81 29.27 8.55
C VAL A 148 25.26 30.03 7.30
N ALA A 149 26.41 30.73 7.38
CA ALA A 149 27.00 31.42 6.24
C ALA A 149 27.39 30.50 5.09
N THR A 150 27.56 29.19 5.31
CA THR A 150 27.77 28.17 4.27
C THR A 150 26.54 27.91 3.43
N ARG A 151 25.34 28.29 3.91
CA ARG A 151 24.02 28.05 3.30
C ARG A 151 23.66 26.56 3.18
N LYS A 152 24.30 25.71 3.94
CA LYS A 152 23.99 24.27 3.99
C LYS A 152 23.03 23.97 5.15
N PRO A 153 22.27 22.87 5.06
CA PRO A 153 21.33 22.46 6.11
C PRO A 153 22.06 22.09 7.41
N LEU A 154 21.44 22.41 8.55
CA LEU A 154 21.96 22.15 9.87
C LEU A 154 21.10 21.14 10.62
N LEU A 155 21.74 20.18 11.26
CA LEU A 155 21.16 19.32 12.29
C LEU A 155 21.65 19.77 13.65
N ILE A 156 20.75 20.09 14.58
CA ILE A 156 21.12 20.71 15.87
C ILE A 156 20.60 19.87 17.03
N SER A 157 21.51 19.45 17.93
CA SER A 157 21.13 18.72 19.15
C SER A 157 20.82 19.69 20.29
N THR A 158 19.73 19.43 21.02
CA THR A 158 19.19 20.29 22.10
C THR A 158 19.63 19.86 23.51
N GLY A 159 20.53 18.88 23.64
CA GLY A 159 21.07 18.48 24.94
C GLY A 159 21.87 19.60 25.62
N MET A 160 22.10 19.47 26.91
CA MET A 160 22.85 20.45 27.75
C MET A 160 22.24 21.86 27.75
N SER A 161 21.04 22.06 27.26
CA SER A 161 20.39 23.37 27.15
C SER A 161 19.04 23.39 27.84
N THR A 162 18.74 24.52 28.49
CA THR A 162 17.41 24.78 29.06
C THR A 162 16.41 25.13 27.99
N GLU A 163 15.10 25.05 28.29
CA GLU A 163 14.05 25.46 27.38
C GLU A 163 14.18 26.93 26.90
N GLU A 164 14.61 27.82 27.80
CA GLU A 164 14.84 29.23 27.48
C GLU A 164 15.97 29.40 26.47
N GLU A 165 17.08 28.73 26.67
CA GLU A 165 18.24 28.74 25.76
C GLU A 165 17.85 28.17 24.39
N ILE A 166 17.12 27.05 24.37
CA ILE A 166 16.60 26.45 23.10
C ILE A 166 15.74 27.46 22.37
N ARG A 167 14.71 28.04 23.01
CA ARG A 167 13.82 29.04 22.39
C ARG A 167 14.58 30.24 21.83
N ARG A 168 15.60 30.72 22.59
CA ARG A 168 16.43 31.81 22.14
C ARG A 168 17.25 31.46 20.90
N THR A 169 17.81 30.26 20.88
CA THR A 169 18.55 29.76 19.70
C THR A 169 17.63 29.56 18.49
N LEU A 170 16.42 29.05 18.67
CA LEU A 170 15.45 28.93 17.58
C LEU A 170 15.11 30.29 16.97
N ALA A 171 14.83 31.30 17.79
CA ALA A 171 14.57 32.66 17.31
C ALA A 171 15.76 33.21 16.52
N TYR A 172 16.96 32.95 16.99
CA TYR A 172 18.19 33.37 16.33
C TYR A 172 18.42 32.68 14.97
N LEU A 173 18.18 31.38 14.89
CA LEU A 173 18.23 30.62 13.63
C LEU A 173 17.20 31.10 12.61
N ASP A 174 15.99 31.44 13.06
CA ASP A 174 14.96 31.98 12.21
C ASP A 174 15.29 33.39 11.69
N ASP A 175 15.89 34.26 12.52
CA ASP A 175 16.40 35.57 12.12
C ASP A 175 17.49 35.43 11.04
N LEU A 176 18.37 34.44 11.17
CA LEU A 176 19.39 34.11 10.18
C LEU A 176 18.83 33.41 8.93
N LYS A 177 17.55 33.05 8.91
CA LYS A 177 16.90 32.25 7.87
C LYS A 177 17.59 30.92 7.60
N ALA A 178 18.12 30.30 8.66
CA ALA A 178 18.78 29.03 8.59
C ALA A 178 17.83 27.91 8.15
N ASP A 179 18.32 26.96 7.36
CA ASP A 179 17.63 25.72 7.08
C ASP A 179 18.12 24.65 8.06
N TYR A 180 17.23 24.21 8.97
CA TYR A 180 17.64 23.34 10.07
C TYR A 180 16.58 22.33 10.48
N ALA A 181 17.04 21.27 11.16
CA ALA A 181 16.24 20.32 11.91
C ALA A 181 16.84 20.10 13.30
N LEU A 182 16.03 19.61 14.23
CA LEU A 182 16.43 19.45 15.64
C LEU A 182 16.55 17.98 16.02
N PHE A 183 17.46 17.70 16.94
CA PHE A 183 17.49 16.46 17.69
C PHE A 183 17.13 16.70 19.14
N HIS A 184 16.13 16.00 19.65
CA HIS A 184 15.97 15.78 21.08
C HIS A 184 17.13 14.90 21.55
N CYS A 185 17.82 15.32 22.59
CA CYS A 185 19.02 14.67 23.04
C CYS A 185 19.21 14.87 24.54
N VAL A 186 19.62 13.82 25.24
CA VAL A 186 20.12 13.89 26.62
C VAL A 186 21.59 13.48 26.59
N SER A 187 22.45 14.43 26.93
CA SER A 187 23.91 14.26 26.79
C SER A 187 24.57 13.67 28.05
N THR A 188 24.05 12.48 28.44
CA THR A 188 24.62 11.61 29.48
C THR A 188 24.96 10.26 28.83
N TYR A 189 26.13 9.68 29.10
CA TYR A 189 26.71 8.53 28.41
C TYR A 189 27.02 7.36 29.36
N PRO A 190 26.14 6.32 29.51
CA PRO A 190 24.80 6.23 28.94
C PRO A 190 23.76 7.05 29.71
N ALA A 191 22.70 7.46 29.00
CA ALA A 191 21.52 8.11 29.58
C ALA A 191 20.55 7.08 30.21
N ALA A 192 20.03 7.39 31.39
CA ALA A 192 18.99 6.58 32.02
C ALA A 192 17.62 6.82 31.33
N ALA A 193 16.82 5.78 31.20
CA ALA A 193 15.55 5.84 30.47
C ALA A 193 14.58 6.89 31.01
N GLU A 194 14.51 7.03 32.35
CA GLU A 194 13.67 7.99 33.05
C GLU A 194 14.05 9.46 32.84
N GLU A 195 15.28 9.73 32.38
CA GLU A 195 15.79 11.08 32.12
C GLU A 195 15.53 11.56 30.69
N ILE A 196 15.14 10.67 29.76
CA ILE A 196 15.12 10.96 28.31
C ILE A 196 13.97 11.86 27.92
N ASN A 197 12.79 11.73 28.53
CA ASN A 197 11.63 12.60 28.26
C ASN A 197 11.26 12.71 26.77
N LEU A 198 11.05 11.62 26.05
CA LEU A 198 10.76 11.60 24.60
C LEU A 198 9.63 12.56 24.17
N ARG A 199 8.64 12.83 25.02
CA ARG A 199 7.55 13.78 24.73
C ARG A 199 8.04 15.18 24.42
N PHE A 200 9.23 15.54 24.85
CA PHE A 200 9.82 16.85 24.52
C PHE A 200 10.09 17.04 23.02
N MET A 201 10.15 15.95 22.24
CA MET A 201 10.17 16.03 20.77
C MET A 201 8.93 16.74 20.20
N GLU A 202 7.76 16.52 20.80
CA GLU A 202 6.51 17.18 20.38
C GLU A 202 6.61 18.68 20.61
N THR A 203 7.09 19.07 21.78
CA THR A 203 7.34 20.48 22.14
C THR A 203 8.34 21.15 21.18
N LEU A 204 9.44 20.48 20.86
CA LEU A 204 10.43 20.99 19.90
C LEU A 204 9.81 21.19 18.49
N ARG A 205 8.96 20.27 18.07
CA ARG A 205 8.23 20.37 16.79
C ARG A 205 7.24 21.54 16.78
N GLU A 206 6.52 21.72 17.86
CA GLU A 206 5.59 22.84 18.01
C GLU A 206 6.31 24.21 17.97
N TRP A 207 7.46 24.32 18.66
CA TRP A 207 8.20 25.57 18.70
C TRP A 207 8.88 25.93 17.39
N SER A 208 9.41 24.94 16.67
CA SER A 208 10.24 25.18 15.49
C SER A 208 9.46 25.07 14.17
N GLY A 209 8.42 24.25 14.09
CA GLY A 209 7.79 23.87 12.82
C GLY A 209 8.74 23.11 11.87
N ARG A 210 9.82 22.52 12.41
CA ARG A 210 10.88 21.83 11.68
C ARG A 210 10.88 20.34 11.98
N PRO A 211 11.54 19.50 11.16
CA PRO A 211 11.75 18.09 11.47
C PRO A 211 12.48 17.92 12.80
N VAL A 212 11.99 17.00 13.62
CA VAL A 212 12.63 16.65 14.90
C VAL A 212 12.97 15.17 14.90
N GLY A 213 14.22 14.87 15.27
CA GLY A 213 14.76 13.53 15.45
C GLY A 213 15.11 13.24 16.91
N TYR A 214 15.66 12.06 17.12
CA TYR A 214 16.21 11.62 18.40
C TYR A 214 17.69 11.27 18.27
N SER A 215 18.55 11.90 19.06
CA SER A 215 19.96 11.54 19.20
C SER A 215 20.16 10.85 20.54
N GLY A 216 20.31 9.51 20.50
CA GLY A 216 20.21 8.66 21.67
C GLY A 216 21.55 8.20 22.21
N HIS A 217 21.75 8.34 23.54
CA HIS A 217 22.90 7.85 24.30
C HIS A 217 22.47 6.78 25.34
N ASP A 218 21.24 6.30 25.26
CA ASP A 218 20.72 5.18 26.04
C ASP A 218 21.31 3.84 25.60
N THR A 219 21.18 2.83 26.45
CA THR A 219 21.55 1.46 26.11
C THR A 219 20.39 0.73 25.44
N GLY A 220 20.69 -0.03 24.37
CA GLY A 220 19.67 -0.80 23.65
C GLY A 220 18.96 -0.02 22.54
N THR A 221 17.82 -0.52 22.08
CA THR A 221 17.12 -0.03 20.89
C THR A 221 15.70 0.47 21.16
N ALA A 222 15.11 0.09 22.30
CA ALA A 222 13.69 0.32 22.59
C ALA A 222 13.29 1.80 22.55
N ILE A 223 14.11 2.70 23.10
CA ILE A 223 13.83 4.13 23.14
C ILE A 223 13.90 4.74 21.74
N SER A 224 14.86 4.31 20.93
CA SER A 224 14.97 4.71 19.53
C SER A 224 13.71 4.33 18.72
N LEU A 225 13.19 3.13 18.90
CA LEU A 225 11.96 2.67 18.24
C LEU A 225 10.74 3.45 18.73
N ALA A 226 10.67 3.74 20.05
CA ALA A 226 9.62 4.59 20.60
C ALA A 226 9.67 6.00 20.02
N ALA A 227 10.86 6.60 19.87
CA ALA A 227 11.03 7.91 19.27
C ALA A 227 10.53 7.94 17.81
N VAL A 228 10.85 6.91 17.01
CA VAL A 228 10.35 6.78 15.62
C VAL A 228 8.84 6.64 15.60
N ALA A 229 8.26 5.80 16.46
CA ALA A 229 6.80 5.66 16.59
C ALA A 229 6.11 6.97 16.99
N MET A 230 6.77 7.82 17.77
CA MET A 230 6.33 9.18 18.14
C MET A 230 6.61 10.22 17.03
N GLY A 231 7.11 9.79 15.87
CA GLY A 231 7.30 10.64 14.70
C GLY A 231 8.67 11.32 14.62
N ALA A 232 9.71 10.75 15.22
CA ALA A 232 11.07 11.20 14.94
C ALA A 232 11.37 11.04 13.44
N ARG A 233 11.88 12.11 12.82
CA ARG A 233 12.24 12.15 11.39
C ARG A 233 13.67 11.75 11.12
N MET A 234 14.47 11.72 12.16
CA MET A 234 15.88 11.35 12.14
C MET A 234 16.20 10.56 13.39
N LEU A 235 17.14 9.64 13.28
CA LEU A 235 17.66 8.87 14.39
C LEU A 235 19.19 8.88 14.34
N GLU A 236 19.84 9.32 15.40
CA GLU A 236 21.28 9.30 15.52
C GLU A 236 21.69 8.38 16.67
N ARG A 237 22.56 7.41 16.40
CA ARG A 237 23.11 6.50 17.43
C ARG A 237 24.60 6.28 17.20
N HIS A 238 25.32 6.25 18.32
CA HIS A 238 26.73 5.89 18.28
C HIS A 238 26.95 4.45 17.84
N LEU A 239 27.95 4.24 16.95
CA LEU A 239 28.39 2.94 16.45
C LEU A 239 29.80 2.65 16.90
N THR A 240 30.08 1.45 17.40
CA THR A 240 31.40 0.94 17.76
C THR A 240 31.61 -0.47 17.23
N LEU A 241 32.85 -0.86 16.97
CA LEU A 241 33.18 -2.25 16.68
C LEU A 241 33.10 -3.14 17.92
N ASP A 242 33.48 -2.60 19.09
CA ASP A 242 33.47 -3.31 20.38
C ASP A 242 33.32 -2.30 21.53
N ARG A 243 32.33 -2.51 22.40
CA ARG A 243 32.03 -1.67 23.55
C ARG A 243 33.13 -1.67 24.63
N THR A 244 34.01 -2.66 24.60
CA THR A 244 35.14 -2.77 25.56
C THR A 244 36.33 -1.92 25.18
N MET A 245 36.32 -1.34 23.98
CA MET A 245 37.40 -0.43 23.54
C MET A 245 37.50 0.78 24.45
N ARG A 246 38.73 1.36 24.51
CA ARG A 246 39.03 2.54 25.32
C ARG A 246 38.45 3.79 24.63
N GLY A 247 37.64 4.55 25.32
CA GLY A 247 37.06 5.81 24.81
C GLY A 247 35.77 6.17 25.56
N PRO A 248 35.34 7.43 25.46
CA PRO A 248 34.18 7.91 26.22
C PRO A 248 32.86 7.37 25.70
N ASP A 249 32.76 7.12 24.38
CA ASP A 249 31.47 6.87 23.68
C ASP A 249 31.13 5.39 23.52
N HIS A 250 32.12 4.49 23.58
CA HIS A 250 31.95 3.06 23.32
C HIS A 250 30.84 2.39 24.17
N LYS A 251 30.74 2.75 25.46
CA LYS A 251 29.76 2.15 26.38
C LYS A 251 28.32 2.48 26.05
N ALA A 252 28.07 3.65 25.48
CA ALA A 252 26.74 4.10 25.03
C ALA A 252 26.47 3.75 23.56
N SER A 253 27.44 3.15 22.87
CA SER A 253 27.35 2.81 21.45
C SER A 253 26.69 1.46 21.21
N LEU A 254 26.14 1.27 20.01
CA LEU A 254 25.70 -0.02 19.50
C LEU A 254 26.84 -0.70 18.74
N GLU A 255 26.94 -2.02 18.88
CA GLU A 255 27.83 -2.83 18.04
C GLU A 255 27.14 -3.12 16.68
N PRO A 256 27.89 -3.53 15.62
CA PRO A 256 27.36 -3.62 14.26
C PRO A 256 26.07 -4.45 14.14
N ALA A 257 26.00 -5.59 14.82
CA ALA A 257 24.82 -6.44 14.79
C ALA A 257 23.59 -5.77 15.43
N GLN A 258 23.80 -5.04 16.53
CA GLN A 258 22.73 -4.32 17.23
C GLN A 258 22.27 -3.10 16.43
N PHE A 259 23.21 -2.40 15.77
CA PHE A 259 22.87 -1.27 14.91
C PHE A 259 22.06 -1.73 13.69
N ALA A 260 22.46 -2.84 13.05
CA ALA A 260 21.71 -3.43 11.94
C ALA A 260 20.30 -3.87 12.38
N GLU A 261 20.19 -4.50 13.55
CA GLU A 261 18.89 -4.87 14.15
C GLU A 261 18.02 -3.63 14.39
N GLN A 262 18.61 -2.55 14.90
CA GLN A 262 17.88 -1.30 15.11
C GLN A 262 17.37 -0.69 13.80
N VAL A 263 18.21 -0.62 12.76
CA VAL A 263 17.78 -0.08 11.45
C VAL A 263 16.63 -0.91 10.89
N ARG A 264 16.74 -2.25 10.92
CA ARG A 264 15.67 -3.15 10.50
C ARG A 264 14.37 -2.89 11.28
N ALA A 265 14.46 -2.82 12.59
CA ALA A 265 13.30 -2.59 13.45
C ALA A 265 12.68 -1.18 13.24
N VAL A 266 13.47 -0.16 12.94
CA VAL A 266 12.98 1.17 12.54
C VAL A 266 12.10 1.05 11.30
N ARG A 267 12.55 0.35 10.25
CA ARG A 267 11.77 0.15 9.02
C ARG A 267 10.49 -0.66 9.27
N GLU A 268 10.53 -1.63 10.18
CA GLU A 268 9.33 -2.38 10.61
C GLU A 268 8.32 -1.48 11.34
N VAL A 269 8.79 -0.62 12.25
CA VAL A 269 7.94 0.36 12.93
C VAL A 269 7.29 1.29 11.91
N GLU A 270 8.06 1.87 10.99
CA GLU A 270 7.54 2.76 9.94
C GLU A 270 6.44 2.08 9.10
N ALA A 271 6.69 0.85 8.66
CA ALA A 271 5.72 0.07 7.90
C ALA A 271 4.45 -0.23 8.72
N SER A 272 4.56 -0.37 10.04
CA SER A 272 3.44 -0.68 10.94
C SER A 272 2.56 0.51 11.29
N LEU A 273 3.05 1.75 11.14
CA LEU A 273 2.29 2.96 11.47
C LEU A 273 1.06 3.15 10.58
N GLY A 274 1.16 2.80 9.30
CA GLY A 274 0.04 2.80 8.36
C GLY A 274 -0.73 4.12 8.31
N ALA A 275 -2.05 4.02 8.12
CA ALA A 275 -2.97 5.16 8.07
C ALA A 275 -4.00 5.10 9.21
N PRO A 276 -4.56 6.24 9.66
CA PRO A 276 -5.53 6.27 10.76
C PRO A 276 -6.94 5.78 10.33
N HIS A 277 -6.98 4.72 9.53
CA HIS A 277 -8.19 4.09 9.03
C HIS A 277 -8.13 2.59 9.27
N ARG A 278 -9.29 1.99 9.50
CA ARG A 278 -9.41 0.55 9.71
C ARG A 278 -10.04 -0.10 8.48
N TRP A 279 -9.31 -1.01 7.85
CA TRP A 279 -9.81 -1.93 6.83
C TRP A 279 -9.51 -3.37 7.22
N LEU A 280 -10.24 -4.30 6.64
CA LEU A 280 -9.98 -5.73 6.83
C LEU A 280 -8.86 -6.17 5.89
N THR A 281 -7.83 -6.76 6.46
CA THR A 281 -6.80 -7.44 5.67
C THR A 281 -7.37 -8.76 5.11
N ARG A 282 -6.73 -9.34 4.11
CA ARG A 282 -7.12 -10.64 3.55
C ARG A 282 -7.22 -11.71 4.65
N GLY A 283 -6.22 -11.83 5.49
CA GLY A 283 -6.22 -12.79 6.59
C GLY A 283 -7.38 -12.60 7.57
N GLU A 284 -7.71 -11.35 7.90
CA GLU A 284 -8.87 -11.06 8.75
C GLU A 284 -10.19 -11.38 8.06
N THR A 285 -10.27 -11.15 6.74
CA THR A 285 -11.47 -11.50 5.97
C THR A 285 -11.67 -13.02 5.93
N LEU A 286 -10.62 -13.81 5.72
CA LEU A 286 -10.67 -15.28 5.81
C LEU A 286 -11.10 -15.75 7.21
N ASN A 287 -10.47 -15.21 8.26
CA ASN A 287 -10.83 -15.52 9.64
C ASN A 287 -12.26 -15.11 9.97
N ARG A 288 -12.73 -13.97 9.45
CA ARG A 288 -14.10 -13.51 9.61
C ARG A 288 -15.10 -14.49 9.01
N ARG A 289 -14.81 -15.07 7.84
CA ARG A 289 -15.68 -16.07 7.20
C ARG A 289 -15.82 -17.32 8.03
N THR A 290 -14.74 -17.81 8.62
CA THR A 290 -14.75 -19.09 9.36
C THR A 290 -15.15 -18.94 10.83
N LEU A 291 -14.75 -17.86 11.49
CA LEU A 291 -14.85 -17.68 12.93
C LEU A 291 -15.98 -16.75 13.36
N SER A 292 -16.33 -15.75 12.54
CA SER A 292 -17.45 -14.84 12.87
C SER A 292 -18.78 -15.59 12.92
N LYS A 293 -19.78 -14.92 13.47
CA LYS A 293 -21.11 -15.48 13.63
C LYS A 293 -22.05 -14.92 12.57
N SER A 294 -23.01 -15.77 12.18
CA SER A 294 -24.21 -15.39 11.41
C SER A 294 -25.44 -15.62 12.26
N LEU A 295 -26.49 -14.85 12.00
CA LEU A 295 -27.82 -15.17 12.49
C LEU A 295 -28.31 -16.40 11.72
N VAL A 296 -28.83 -17.38 12.46
CA VAL A 296 -29.41 -18.62 11.91
C VAL A 296 -30.75 -18.90 12.58
N ALA A 297 -31.61 -19.66 11.90
CA ALA A 297 -32.87 -20.11 12.47
C ALA A 297 -32.59 -21.08 13.66
N ALA A 298 -33.10 -20.80 14.83
CA ALA A 298 -32.99 -21.67 16.01
C ALA A 298 -33.95 -22.88 15.93
N THR A 299 -35.02 -22.75 15.14
CA THR A 299 -36.09 -23.75 14.92
C THR A 299 -36.53 -23.66 13.48
N SER A 300 -37.33 -24.62 12.98
CA SER A 300 -38.02 -24.50 11.72
C SER A 300 -38.97 -23.28 11.72
N ILE A 301 -38.92 -22.47 10.69
CA ILE A 301 -39.75 -21.27 10.52
C ILE A 301 -40.45 -21.40 9.15
N ALA A 302 -41.79 -21.50 9.14
CA ALA A 302 -42.54 -21.54 7.92
C ALA A 302 -42.64 -20.16 7.25
N ALA A 303 -42.69 -20.12 5.93
CA ALA A 303 -42.93 -18.90 5.16
C ALA A 303 -44.14 -18.12 5.69
N GLY A 304 -44.08 -16.80 5.73
CA GLY A 304 -45.13 -15.94 6.26
C GLY A 304 -45.20 -15.84 7.80
N THR A 305 -44.32 -16.56 8.53
CA THR A 305 -44.28 -16.48 10.02
C THR A 305 -43.55 -15.24 10.46
N PRO A 306 -44.10 -14.37 11.34
CA PRO A 306 -43.36 -13.25 11.95
C PRO A 306 -42.23 -13.76 12.81
N ILE A 307 -40.99 -13.32 12.53
CA ILE A 307 -39.78 -13.75 13.19
C ILE A 307 -39.73 -13.14 14.59
N THR A 308 -39.60 -14.00 15.62
CA THR A 308 -39.37 -13.58 16.98
C THR A 308 -37.90 -13.76 17.38
N ARG A 309 -37.45 -13.04 18.42
CA ARG A 309 -36.06 -13.17 18.91
C ARG A 309 -35.70 -14.59 19.34
N ALA A 310 -36.67 -15.35 19.87
CA ALA A 310 -36.47 -16.74 20.27
C ALA A 310 -36.23 -17.70 19.10
N MET A 311 -36.64 -17.32 17.90
CA MET A 311 -36.41 -18.09 16.65
C MET A 311 -35.03 -17.86 16.06
N ILE A 312 -34.20 -17.00 16.65
CA ILE A 312 -32.91 -16.60 16.13
C ILE A 312 -31.80 -17.11 17.03
N ALA A 313 -30.82 -17.79 16.47
CA ALA A 313 -29.56 -18.16 17.09
C ALA A 313 -28.38 -17.48 16.39
N SER A 314 -27.20 -17.56 17.00
CA SER A 314 -25.96 -16.99 16.43
C SER A 314 -24.90 -18.08 16.41
N LYS A 315 -24.50 -18.51 15.20
CA LYS A 315 -23.54 -19.60 14.98
C LYS A 315 -22.48 -19.22 13.95
N SER A 316 -21.31 -19.83 14.02
CA SER A 316 -20.33 -19.81 12.92
C SER A 316 -20.78 -20.79 11.82
N PRO A 317 -20.42 -20.52 10.57
CA PRO A 317 -19.52 -19.50 10.05
C PRO A 317 -20.18 -18.13 9.81
N GLY A 318 -19.35 -17.10 9.56
CA GLY A 318 -19.78 -15.72 9.27
C GLY A 318 -20.22 -15.49 7.82
N LEU A 319 -21.01 -16.39 7.25
CA LEU A 319 -21.43 -16.38 5.84
C LEU A 319 -22.86 -15.85 5.63
N GLY A 320 -23.62 -15.65 6.70
CA GLY A 320 -24.97 -15.10 6.68
C GLY A 320 -25.04 -13.69 7.25
N LEU A 321 -26.26 -13.29 7.63
CA LEU A 321 -26.52 -11.99 8.23
C LEU A 321 -25.78 -11.83 9.56
N SER A 322 -25.03 -10.74 9.70
CA SER A 322 -24.27 -10.45 10.94
C SER A 322 -25.20 -10.29 12.14
N PRO A 323 -24.83 -10.79 13.34
CA PRO A 323 -25.62 -10.64 14.56
C PRO A 323 -25.99 -9.20 14.94
N GLN A 324 -25.24 -8.20 14.50
CA GLN A 324 -25.56 -6.79 14.72
C GLN A 324 -26.90 -6.34 14.08
N PHE A 325 -27.45 -7.13 13.16
CA PHE A 325 -28.71 -6.83 12.47
C PHE A 325 -29.92 -7.55 13.06
N VAL A 326 -29.80 -8.21 14.20
CA VAL A 326 -30.89 -8.98 14.82
C VAL A 326 -32.18 -8.16 15.00
N ASP A 327 -32.07 -6.90 15.39
CA ASP A 327 -33.24 -6.03 15.62
C ASP A 327 -33.94 -5.63 14.30
N ARG A 328 -33.24 -5.67 13.17
CA ARG A 328 -33.82 -5.46 11.83
C ARG A 328 -34.58 -6.70 11.32
N LEU A 329 -34.28 -7.87 11.87
CA LEU A 329 -34.88 -9.14 11.47
C LEU A 329 -36.15 -9.45 12.28
N VAL A 330 -36.17 -9.09 13.58
CA VAL A 330 -37.32 -9.33 14.47
C VAL A 330 -38.56 -8.58 13.97
N GLY A 331 -39.67 -9.32 13.85
CA GLY A 331 -40.97 -8.82 13.35
C GLY A 331 -41.13 -8.90 11.82
N ARG A 332 -40.08 -9.22 11.08
CA ARG A 332 -40.21 -9.47 9.64
C ARG A 332 -40.85 -10.84 9.34
N THR A 333 -41.42 -10.97 8.18
CA THR A 333 -41.91 -12.23 7.63
C THR A 333 -41.13 -12.55 6.36
N LEU A 334 -40.70 -13.81 6.20
CA LEU A 334 -39.96 -14.22 5.01
C LEU A 334 -40.90 -15.00 4.06
N ALA A 335 -40.62 -14.91 2.75
CA ALA A 335 -41.35 -15.64 1.74
C ALA A 335 -40.86 -17.10 1.57
N ARG A 336 -39.87 -17.53 2.36
CA ARG A 336 -39.25 -18.85 2.33
C ARG A 336 -39.32 -19.55 3.67
N ASP A 337 -39.37 -20.89 3.64
CA ASP A 337 -39.21 -21.73 4.81
C ASP A 337 -37.72 -21.72 5.25
N LEU A 338 -37.48 -21.86 6.54
CA LEU A 338 -36.14 -22.05 7.13
C LEU A 338 -36.14 -23.32 7.99
N ALA A 339 -35.18 -24.18 7.75
CA ALA A 339 -34.82 -25.26 8.66
C ALA A 339 -33.98 -24.75 9.84
N PRO A 340 -33.86 -25.51 10.95
CA PRO A 340 -32.91 -25.20 11.98
C PRO A 340 -31.50 -25.07 11.39
N ASP A 341 -30.75 -24.05 11.83
CA ASP A 341 -29.42 -23.69 11.38
C ASP A 341 -29.32 -23.03 9.98
N ASP A 342 -30.42 -22.90 9.26
CA ASP A 342 -30.41 -22.13 8.03
C ASP A 342 -30.04 -20.67 8.33
N PRO A 343 -29.09 -20.06 7.56
CA PRO A 343 -28.68 -18.70 7.78
C PRO A 343 -29.75 -17.70 7.33
N PHE A 344 -29.94 -16.65 8.11
CA PHE A 344 -30.54 -15.43 7.61
C PHE A 344 -29.54 -14.70 6.73
N VAL A 345 -30.01 -14.08 5.66
CA VAL A 345 -29.20 -13.41 4.64
C VAL A 345 -29.56 -11.92 4.54
N LYS A 346 -28.75 -11.15 3.85
CA LYS A 346 -28.93 -9.70 3.74
C LYS A 346 -30.27 -9.34 3.07
N THR A 347 -30.71 -10.13 2.10
CA THR A 347 -31.99 -9.96 1.41
C THR A 347 -33.21 -10.15 2.35
N ASP A 348 -33.04 -10.82 3.48
CA ASP A 348 -34.10 -10.97 4.48
C ASP A 348 -34.41 -9.67 5.23
N ILE A 349 -33.50 -8.67 5.17
CA ILE A 349 -33.67 -7.38 5.85
C ILE A 349 -33.66 -6.17 4.92
N ASP A 350 -33.21 -6.30 3.69
CA ASP A 350 -33.13 -5.25 2.67
C ASP A 350 -34.09 -5.57 1.52
N ASP A 351 -34.85 -4.59 1.06
CA ASP A 351 -35.73 -4.74 -0.12
C ASP A 351 -34.88 -4.61 -1.41
N ILE A 352 -33.93 -5.54 -1.59
CA ILE A 352 -32.97 -5.52 -2.72
C ILE A 352 -33.63 -5.92 -4.04
N GLU A 353 -34.78 -6.61 -4.02
CA GLU A 353 -35.47 -7.07 -5.25
C GLU A 353 -35.84 -5.92 -6.20
N ALA A 354 -36.12 -4.72 -5.70
CA ALA A 354 -36.49 -3.57 -6.53
C ALA A 354 -35.32 -3.00 -7.34
N THR A 355 -34.06 -3.22 -6.91
CA THR A 355 -32.88 -2.68 -7.60
C THR A 355 -32.33 -3.64 -8.67
N MET A 356 -32.76 -4.90 -8.66
CA MET A 356 -32.21 -5.95 -9.52
C MET A 356 -33.03 -6.18 -10.80
N THR A 357 -34.24 -5.61 -10.95
CA THR A 357 -35.16 -5.83 -12.07
C THR A 357 -34.82 -5.05 -13.34
N ALA A 358 -33.81 -4.20 -13.34
CA ALA A 358 -33.38 -3.43 -14.51
C ALA A 358 -31.94 -3.76 -14.94
N ALA A 359 -31.51 -5.03 -14.84
CA ALA A 359 -30.20 -5.44 -15.33
C ALA A 359 -30.12 -5.24 -16.84
N ARG A 360 -29.20 -4.41 -17.30
CA ARG A 360 -28.87 -4.28 -18.72
C ARG A 360 -28.25 -5.59 -19.22
N PRO A 361 -28.36 -5.93 -20.50
CA PRO A 361 -27.63 -7.06 -21.08
C PRO A 361 -26.12 -6.91 -20.78
N ILE A 362 -25.50 -7.99 -20.37
CA ILE A 362 -24.06 -8.01 -20.14
C ILE A 362 -23.37 -8.13 -21.50
N ASP A 363 -22.60 -7.10 -21.85
CA ASP A 363 -21.78 -7.09 -23.06
C ASP A 363 -20.38 -6.55 -22.71
N LEU A 364 -19.39 -7.43 -22.73
CA LEU A 364 -18.01 -7.14 -22.39
C LEU A 364 -17.10 -7.15 -23.61
N GLY A 365 -17.64 -7.35 -24.82
CA GLY A 365 -16.86 -7.48 -26.05
C GLY A 365 -15.98 -8.73 -26.12
N THR A 366 -16.00 -9.57 -25.09
CA THR A 366 -15.23 -10.81 -24.97
C THR A 366 -16.10 -11.89 -24.28
N PRO A 367 -15.82 -13.20 -24.48
CA PRO A 367 -16.55 -14.26 -23.78
C PRO A 367 -16.34 -14.16 -22.27
N TRP A 368 -17.45 -14.13 -21.53
CA TRP A 368 -17.44 -14.03 -20.07
C TRP A 368 -18.08 -15.25 -19.41
N GLY A 369 -17.62 -15.56 -18.21
CA GLY A 369 -18.13 -16.62 -17.36
C GLY A 369 -18.19 -16.18 -15.89
N ILE A 370 -18.40 -17.13 -15.02
CA ILE A 370 -18.45 -16.96 -13.57
C ILE A 370 -17.66 -18.05 -12.85
N VAL A 371 -17.20 -17.75 -11.65
CA VAL A 371 -16.65 -18.75 -10.72
C VAL A 371 -17.76 -19.56 -10.09
N ALA A 372 -17.59 -20.87 -10.01
CA ALA A 372 -18.49 -21.77 -9.31
C ALA A 372 -17.75 -22.91 -8.62
N ARG A 373 -18.40 -23.56 -7.67
CA ARG A 373 -18.06 -24.92 -7.20
C ARG A 373 -19.11 -25.87 -7.80
N PHE A 374 -18.83 -27.16 -7.82
CA PHE A 374 -19.80 -28.13 -8.38
C PHE A 374 -21.18 -28.03 -7.72
N LEU A 375 -21.23 -27.77 -6.41
CA LEU A 375 -22.48 -27.65 -5.65
C LEU A 375 -23.22 -26.32 -5.89
N ASP A 376 -22.51 -25.24 -6.22
CA ASP A 376 -23.11 -23.92 -6.42
C ASP A 376 -23.65 -23.73 -7.83
N LEU A 377 -23.19 -24.55 -8.78
CA LEU A 377 -23.52 -24.40 -10.21
C LEU A 377 -25.01 -24.27 -10.50
N PRO A 378 -25.91 -25.10 -9.96
CA PRO A 378 -27.35 -25.01 -10.31
C PRO A 378 -27.94 -23.64 -9.97
N VAL A 379 -27.55 -23.04 -8.84
CA VAL A 379 -28.05 -21.73 -8.39
C VAL A 379 -27.50 -20.61 -9.25
N LEU A 380 -26.20 -20.64 -9.52
CA LEU A 380 -25.54 -19.63 -10.34
C LEU A 380 -25.95 -19.73 -11.81
N GLU A 381 -26.07 -20.94 -12.35
CA GLU A 381 -26.55 -21.19 -13.70
C GLU A 381 -27.97 -20.64 -13.95
N ALA A 382 -28.88 -20.84 -13.01
CA ALA A 382 -30.25 -20.31 -13.12
C ALA A 382 -30.27 -18.77 -13.28
N ARG A 383 -29.28 -18.08 -12.73
CA ARG A 383 -29.16 -16.63 -12.83
C ARG A 383 -28.40 -16.16 -14.07
N PHE A 384 -27.25 -16.75 -14.39
CA PHE A 384 -26.32 -16.21 -15.38
C PHE A 384 -26.47 -16.82 -16.78
N ALA A 385 -26.91 -18.07 -16.92
CA ALA A 385 -27.11 -18.65 -18.24
C ALA A 385 -28.15 -17.89 -19.09
N PRO A 386 -29.30 -17.40 -18.55
CA PRO A 386 -30.23 -16.56 -19.31
C PRO A 386 -29.62 -15.20 -19.73
N GLN A 387 -28.55 -14.75 -19.11
CA GLN A 387 -27.85 -13.48 -19.42
C GLN A 387 -26.75 -13.67 -20.48
N GLY A 388 -26.58 -14.88 -21.05
CA GLY A 388 -25.60 -15.14 -22.09
C GLY A 388 -24.23 -15.55 -21.57
N MET A 389 -24.12 -16.20 -20.41
CA MET A 389 -22.89 -16.78 -19.91
C MET A 389 -22.26 -17.74 -20.92
N HIS A 390 -20.98 -17.56 -21.26
CA HIS A 390 -20.27 -18.34 -22.27
C HIS A 390 -19.54 -19.57 -21.73
N PHE A 391 -19.17 -19.56 -20.43
CA PHE A 391 -18.47 -20.64 -19.75
C PHE A 391 -18.64 -20.56 -18.25
N VAL A 392 -18.28 -21.62 -17.55
CA VAL A 392 -18.12 -21.65 -16.10
C VAL A 392 -16.66 -21.97 -15.76
N GLU A 393 -16.16 -21.36 -14.71
CA GLU A 393 -14.88 -21.72 -14.11
C GLU A 393 -15.09 -22.39 -12.76
N PHE A 394 -14.64 -23.62 -12.63
CA PHE A 394 -14.69 -24.33 -11.37
C PHE A 394 -13.42 -24.14 -10.57
N HIS A 395 -13.52 -23.52 -9.39
CA HIS A 395 -12.47 -23.53 -8.39
C HIS A 395 -12.57 -24.83 -7.58
N VAL A 396 -11.75 -25.81 -7.97
CA VAL A 396 -11.77 -27.13 -7.35
C VAL A 396 -10.88 -27.21 -6.12
N SER A 397 -11.33 -27.95 -5.12
CA SER A 397 -10.54 -28.31 -3.96
C SER A 397 -9.76 -29.61 -4.20
N ASP A 398 -8.80 -29.91 -3.34
CA ASP A 398 -8.09 -31.18 -3.35
C ASP A 398 -9.06 -32.39 -3.22
N ARG A 399 -10.15 -32.24 -2.44
CA ARG A 399 -11.20 -33.26 -2.30
C ARG A 399 -12.00 -33.46 -3.58
N ASP A 400 -12.25 -32.39 -4.33
CA ASP A 400 -12.94 -32.50 -5.63
C ASP A 400 -12.07 -33.27 -6.63
N LEU A 401 -10.75 -33.04 -6.62
CA LEU A 401 -9.81 -33.81 -7.41
C LEU A 401 -9.80 -35.30 -7.03
N ASP A 402 -9.89 -35.61 -5.74
CA ASP A 402 -9.93 -37.00 -5.29
C ASP A 402 -11.23 -37.71 -5.65
N ALA A 403 -12.35 -37.00 -5.63
CA ALA A 403 -13.63 -37.51 -6.10
C ALA A 403 -13.70 -37.64 -7.65
N GLY A 404 -12.87 -36.85 -8.35
CA GLY A 404 -12.77 -36.86 -9.81
C GLY A 404 -14.06 -36.44 -10.53
N ALA A 405 -14.22 -36.82 -11.80
CA ALA A 405 -15.36 -36.43 -12.60
C ALA A 405 -16.73 -36.93 -12.04
N GLY A 406 -16.73 -37.91 -11.15
CA GLY A 406 -17.92 -38.38 -10.45
C GLY A 406 -18.55 -37.37 -9.50
N ALA A 407 -17.79 -36.32 -9.06
CA ALA A 407 -18.32 -35.23 -8.27
C ALA A 407 -19.23 -34.29 -9.07
N TYR A 408 -19.11 -34.28 -10.39
CA TYR A 408 -19.94 -33.48 -11.28
C TYR A 408 -21.22 -34.20 -11.65
N THR A 409 -22.37 -33.67 -11.26
CA THR A 409 -23.71 -34.32 -11.48
C THR A 409 -24.68 -33.48 -12.31
N SER A 410 -24.24 -32.32 -12.82
CA SER A 410 -25.13 -31.32 -13.44
C SER A 410 -25.46 -31.57 -14.93
N GLY A 411 -25.01 -32.65 -15.53
CA GLY A 411 -25.35 -33.05 -16.92
C GLY A 411 -24.69 -32.19 -18.00
N GLN A 412 -25.22 -32.26 -19.23
CA GLN A 412 -24.72 -31.53 -20.40
C GLN A 412 -25.00 -30.02 -20.30
N LYS A 413 -24.00 -29.19 -20.72
CA LYS A 413 -24.07 -27.73 -20.68
C LYS A 413 -23.83 -27.10 -22.05
N PRO A 414 -24.58 -26.05 -22.41
CA PRO A 414 -24.45 -25.35 -23.68
C PRO A 414 -23.33 -24.28 -23.67
N TYR A 415 -22.43 -24.29 -22.70
CA TYR A 415 -21.35 -23.34 -22.52
C TYR A 415 -20.03 -24.05 -22.18
N GLY A 416 -18.92 -23.30 -22.21
CA GLY A 416 -17.56 -23.80 -22.05
C GLY A 416 -17.14 -24.12 -20.62
N LEU A 417 -15.91 -24.65 -20.48
CA LEU A 417 -15.33 -25.11 -19.23
C LEU A 417 -13.93 -24.52 -19.00
N VAL A 418 -13.74 -23.96 -17.82
CA VAL A 418 -12.44 -23.61 -17.22
C VAL A 418 -12.36 -24.28 -15.86
N ILE A 419 -11.19 -24.74 -15.45
CA ILE A 419 -10.94 -25.27 -14.10
C ILE A 419 -9.74 -24.55 -13.50
N HIS A 420 -9.93 -24.00 -12.32
CA HIS A 420 -8.85 -23.47 -11.50
C HIS A 420 -8.32 -24.59 -10.58
N ALA A 421 -7.02 -24.84 -10.64
CA ALA A 421 -6.37 -25.84 -9.82
C ALA A 421 -6.43 -25.46 -8.33
N PRO A 422 -6.41 -26.42 -7.40
CA PRO A 422 -6.39 -26.13 -5.98
C PRO A 422 -5.06 -25.48 -5.57
N GLU A 423 -5.11 -24.62 -4.58
CA GLU A 423 -3.92 -24.00 -3.96
C GLU A 423 -3.20 -24.97 -3.00
N TYR A 424 -3.90 -25.97 -2.51
CA TYR A 424 -3.41 -26.92 -1.51
C TYR A 424 -3.65 -28.36 -1.91
N ALA A 425 -2.69 -29.22 -1.57
CA ALA A 425 -2.85 -30.66 -1.50
C ALA A 425 -2.85 -31.06 -0.01
N HIS A 426 -4.02 -31.40 0.54
CA HIS A 426 -4.25 -31.60 1.98
C HIS A 426 -3.92 -30.33 2.78
N ASP A 427 -2.80 -30.28 3.47
CA ASP A 427 -2.30 -29.14 4.26
C ASP A 427 -0.99 -28.56 3.68
N VAL A 428 -0.54 -29.05 2.51
CA VAL A 428 0.68 -28.61 1.83
C VAL A 428 0.30 -27.67 0.69
N LEU A 429 0.97 -26.51 0.64
CA LEU A 429 0.81 -25.55 -0.46
C LEU A 429 1.36 -26.17 -1.77
N ILE A 430 0.63 -26.04 -2.86
CA ILE A 430 1.09 -26.40 -4.20
C ILE A 430 2.18 -25.42 -4.62
N ASP A 431 3.38 -25.95 -4.85
CA ASP A 431 4.56 -25.16 -5.22
C ASP A 431 5.49 -25.98 -6.14
N LEU A 432 5.39 -25.73 -7.44
CA LEU A 432 6.26 -26.33 -8.46
C LEU A 432 7.68 -25.76 -8.44
N CYS A 433 7.90 -24.67 -7.70
CA CYS A 433 9.20 -24.01 -7.56
C CYS A 433 10.00 -24.51 -6.36
N SER A 434 9.36 -25.30 -5.47
CA SER A 434 9.93 -25.72 -4.19
C SER A 434 11.30 -26.40 -4.34
N ALA A 435 12.20 -26.14 -3.39
CA ALA A 435 13.44 -26.88 -3.26
C ALA A 435 13.23 -28.30 -2.69
N ASP A 436 12.08 -28.54 -2.04
CA ASP A 436 11.69 -29.86 -1.53
C ASP A 436 11.12 -30.71 -2.68
N ASP A 437 11.82 -31.77 -3.02
CA ASP A 437 11.45 -32.69 -4.10
C ASP A 437 10.11 -33.38 -3.84
N ALA A 438 9.77 -33.68 -2.59
CA ALA A 438 8.51 -34.31 -2.24
C ALA A 438 7.33 -33.37 -2.47
N GLN A 439 7.48 -32.10 -2.06
CA GLN A 439 6.47 -31.06 -2.32
C GLN A 439 6.31 -30.82 -3.82
N ARG A 440 7.41 -30.72 -4.57
CA ARG A 440 7.34 -30.52 -6.04
C ARG A 440 6.61 -31.68 -6.72
N THR A 441 7.00 -32.93 -6.40
CA THR A 441 6.37 -34.14 -6.96
C THR A 441 4.87 -34.16 -6.67
N LEU A 442 4.46 -33.86 -5.44
CA LEU A 442 3.05 -33.76 -5.04
C LEU A 442 2.33 -32.67 -5.84
N SER A 443 2.94 -31.51 -5.95
CA SER A 443 2.37 -30.35 -6.67
C SER A 443 2.15 -30.67 -8.15
N THR A 444 3.17 -31.21 -8.83
CA THR A 444 3.08 -31.63 -10.23
C THR A 444 2.00 -32.69 -10.46
N ALA A 445 1.90 -33.67 -9.56
CA ALA A 445 0.87 -34.70 -9.62
C ALA A 445 -0.55 -34.11 -9.45
N ARG A 446 -0.73 -33.09 -8.62
CA ARG A 446 -2.03 -32.42 -8.43
C ARG A 446 -2.41 -31.57 -9.64
N ILE A 447 -1.48 -30.84 -10.22
CA ILE A 447 -1.75 -30.11 -11.48
C ILE A 447 -2.07 -31.10 -12.61
N GLN A 448 -1.33 -32.20 -12.76
CA GLN A 448 -1.67 -33.22 -13.75
C GLN A 448 -3.08 -33.77 -13.54
N LYS A 449 -3.45 -34.07 -12.29
CA LYS A 449 -4.81 -34.56 -11.96
C LYS A 449 -5.88 -33.53 -12.27
N THR A 450 -5.59 -32.22 -12.14
CA THR A 450 -6.52 -31.14 -12.56
C THR A 450 -6.70 -31.12 -14.08
N VAL A 451 -5.61 -31.26 -14.82
CA VAL A 451 -5.64 -31.39 -16.29
C VAL A 451 -6.46 -32.61 -16.72
N ASP A 452 -6.28 -33.74 -16.05
CA ASP A 452 -7.03 -34.99 -16.33
C ASP A 452 -8.51 -34.84 -15.99
N LEU A 453 -8.85 -34.13 -14.92
CA LEU A 453 -10.24 -33.77 -14.57
C LEU A 453 -10.88 -32.89 -15.64
N ALA A 454 -10.17 -31.85 -16.12
CA ALA A 454 -10.65 -30.97 -17.19
C ALA A 454 -10.96 -31.77 -18.46
N ARG A 455 -10.07 -32.69 -18.82
CA ARG A 455 -10.22 -33.60 -19.95
C ARG A 455 -11.43 -34.55 -19.80
N ALA A 456 -11.62 -35.08 -18.60
CA ALA A 456 -12.75 -35.97 -18.28
C ALA A 456 -14.09 -35.25 -18.26
N LEU A 457 -14.13 -33.98 -17.86
CA LEU A 457 -15.34 -33.15 -17.81
C LEU A 457 -15.69 -32.50 -19.16
N ALA A 458 -14.69 -32.29 -20.04
CA ALA A 458 -14.91 -31.63 -21.35
C ALA A 458 -16.10 -32.17 -22.15
N PRO A 459 -16.39 -33.48 -22.20
CA PRO A 459 -17.56 -34.01 -22.93
C PRO A 459 -18.90 -33.53 -22.39
N HIS A 460 -18.96 -33.01 -21.17
CA HIS A 460 -20.19 -32.46 -20.58
C HIS A 460 -20.42 -30.98 -20.93
N PHE A 461 -19.52 -30.34 -21.66
CA PHE A 461 -19.57 -28.92 -21.97
C PHE A 461 -19.46 -28.66 -23.46
N THR A 462 -20.02 -27.56 -23.93
CA THR A 462 -19.93 -27.12 -25.31
C THR A 462 -18.79 -26.12 -25.46
N LEU A 463 -17.64 -26.58 -25.97
CA LEU A 463 -16.48 -25.74 -26.16
C LEU A 463 -16.57 -25.02 -27.51
N ASP A 464 -16.80 -23.71 -27.47
CA ASP A 464 -16.69 -22.86 -28.67
C ASP A 464 -15.26 -22.85 -29.20
N PRO A 465 -15.00 -23.24 -30.46
CA PRO A 465 -13.65 -23.35 -30.99
C PRO A 465 -12.88 -22.01 -31.04
N VAL A 466 -13.56 -20.88 -31.00
CA VAL A 466 -12.91 -19.54 -30.98
C VAL A 466 -12.39 -19.23 -29.60
N SER A 467 -13.19 -19.48 -28.56
CA SER A 467 -12.84 -19.20 -27.16
C SER A 467 -11.97 -20.31 -26.54
N PHE A 468 -12.12 -21.56 -27.05
CA PHE A 468 -11.44 -22.75 -26.52
C PHE A 468 -10.72 -23.55 -27.65
N PRO A 469 -9.79 -22.90 -28.38
CA PRO A 469 -9.14 -23.52 -29.56
C PRO A 469 -8.25 -24.72 -29.23
N ARG A 470 -7.87 -24.87 -27.95
CA ARG A 470 -7.00 -25.95 -27.47
C ARG A 470 -7.71 -26.93 -26.51
N GLY A 471 -9.02 -26.82 -26.35
CA GLY A 471 -9.80 -27.58 -25.37
C GLY A 471 -10.20 -26.73 -24.14
N PRO A 472 -10.66 -27.35 -23.06
CA PRO A 472 -10.96 -26.66 -21.82
C PRO A 472 -9.69 -26.00 -21.27
N LYS A 473 -9.84 -24.92 -20.50
CA LYS A 473 -8.70 -24.23 -19.88
C LYS A 473 -8.48 -24.74 -18.46
N VAL A 474 -7.22 -24.79 -18.05
CA VAL A 474 -6.84 -25.02 -16.66
C VAL A 474 -5.94 -23.88 -16.21
N VAL A 475 -6.36 -23.17 -15.18
CA VAL A 475 -5.61 -22.09 -14.53
C VAL A 475 -4.87 -22.66 -13.34
N MET A 476 -3.62 -22.26 -13.12
CA MET A 476 -2.83 -22.75 -11.99
C MET A 476 -1.95 -21.69 -11.38
N HIS A 477 -1.84 -21.72 -10.06
CA HIS A 477 -0.76 -21.08 -9.31
C HIS A 477 0.51 -21.92 -9.40
N VAL A 478 1.63 -21.30 -9.72
CA VAL A 478 2.91 -22.01 -9.90
C VAL A 478 3.70 -22.20 -8.60
N GLY A 479 3.30 -21.49 -7.52
CA GLY A 479 4.09 -21.42 -6.30
C GLY A 479 5.15 -20.31 -6.37
N GLY A 480 6.35 -20.59 -5.88
CA GLY A 480 7.43 -19.60 -5.85
C GLY A 480 7.28 -18.58 -4.74
N MET A 481 6.72 -19.00 -3.62
CA MET A 481 6.45 -18.17 -2.44
C MET A 481 7.36 -18.57 -1.29
N TRP A 482 7.77 -17.56 -0.50
CA TRP A 482 8.68 -17.75 0.61
C TRP A 482 8.14 -17.08 1.89
N PRO A 483 8.30 -17.70 3.07
CA PRO A 483 7.76 -17.14 4.32
C PRO A 483 8.54 -15.94 4.87
N LYS A 484 9.64 -15.54 4.20
CA LYS A 484 10.52 -14.45 4.63
C LYS A 484 10.80 -13.49 3.48
N PRO A 485 10.98 -12.19 3.74
CA PRO A 485 11.46 -11.27 2.73
C PRO A 485 12.95 -11.54 2.44
N GLY A 486 13.28 -11.84 1.19
CA GLY A 486 14.65 -12.09 0.75
C GLY A 486 15.17 -13.52 1.01
N GLY A 487 16.34 -13.82 0.46
CA GLY A 487 16.98 -15.14 0.59
C GLY A 487 16.38 -16.23 -0.32
N TYR A 488 15.47 -15.87 -1.22
CA TYR A 488 14.89 -16.79 -2.21
C TYR A 488 15.71 -16.75 -3.51
N ASP A 489 16.17 -17.92 -3.95
CA ASP A 489 16.89 -18.02 -5.22
C ASP A 489 15.88 -18.17 -6.38
N VAL A 490 15.52 -17.02 -6.94
CA VAL A 490 14.52 -16.88 -8.01
C VAL A 490 14.94 -17.67 -9.26
N GLU A 491 16.22 -17.65 -9.64
CA GLU A 491 16.68 -18.32 -10.85
C GLU A 491 16.62 -19.84 -10.70
N ALA A 492 17.13 -20.38 -9.60
CA ALA A 492 17.04 -21.81 -9.34
C ALA A 492 15.58 -22.28 -9.21
N ALA A 493 14.70 -21.48 -8.63
CA ALA A 493 13.28 -21.78 -8.53
C ALA A 493 12.58 -21.76 -9.90
N THR A 494 12.91 -20.80 -10.75
CA THR A 494 12.42 -20.71 -12.14
C THR A 494 12.84 -21.93 -12.95
N GLN A 495 14.09 -22.38 -12.82
CA GLN A 495 14.56 -23.57 -13.52
C GLN A 495 13.83 -24.85 -13.07
N ARG A 496 13.56 -25.00 -11.76
CA ARG A 496 12.75 -26.13 -11.25
C ARG A 496 11.33 -26.07 -11.82
N LEU A 497 10.69 -24.90 -11.81
CA LEU A 497 9.36 -24.70 -12.38
C LEU A 497 9.29 -25.15 -13.84
N LEU A 498 10.22 -24.70 -14.69
CA LEU A 498 10.25 -25.05 -16.11
C LEU A 498 10.45 -26.57 -16.32
N GLN A 499 11.26 -27.21 -15.47
CA GLN A 499 11.44 -28.66 -15.50
C GLN A 499 10.14 -29.39 -15.16
N GLU A 500 9.44 -28.98 -14.10
CA GLU A 500 8.16 -29.60 -13.70
C GLU A 500 7.07 -29.39 -14.75
N LEU A 501 6.95 -28.17 -15.30
CA LEU A 501 5.98 -27.86 -16.37
C LEU A 501 6.17 -28.73 -17.60
N ALA A 502 7.41 -29.05 -17.96
CA ALA A 502 7.71 -29.92 -19.09
C ALA A 502 7.28 -31.39 -18.88
N THR A 503 7.00 -31.80 -17.64
CA THR A 503 6.53 -33.17 -17.33
C THR A 503 5.01 -33.30 -17.38
N ILE A 504 4.27 -32.18 -17.34
CA ILE A 504 2.80 -32.16 -17.34
C ILE A 504 2.28 -32.43 -18.76
N ASN A 505 1.48 -33.48 -18.93
CA ASN A 505 0.81 -33.74 -20.19
C ASN A 505 -0.48 -32.92 -20.28
N SER A 506 -0.44 -31.82 -21.02
CA SER A 506 -1.58 -30.93 -21.26
C SER A 506 -2.27 -31.14 -22.62
N ASP A 507 -2.03 -32.24 -23.31
CA ASP A 507 -2.66 -32.54 -24.61
C ASP A 507 -4.18 -32.41 -24.54
N GLY A 508 -4.77 -31.58 -25.42
CA GLY A 508 -6.21 -31.29 -25.47
C GLY A 508 -6.74 -30.39 -24.34
N VAL A 509 -5.86 -29.74 -23.58
CA VAL A 509 -6.19 -28.77 -22.52
C VAL A 509 -5.28 -27.54 -22.65
N ASP A 510 -5.83 -26.35 -22.55
CA ASP A 510 -5.07 -25.11 -22.54
C ASP A 510 -4.65 -24.78 -21.11
N LEU A 511 -3.41 -25.17 -20.73
CA LEU A 511 -2.85 -24.93 -19.41
C LEU A 511 -2.32 -23.50 -19.33
N LEU A 512 -2.73 -22.76 -18.29
CA LEU A 512 -2.45 -21.33 -18.12
C LEU A 512 -1.76 -21.08 -16.79
N LEU A 513 -0.70 -20.26 -16.85
CA LEU A 513 -0.07 -19.67 -15.67
C LEU A 513 -0.90 -18.52 -15.15
N GLU A 514 -0.94 -18.29 -13.84
CA GLU A 514 -1.56 -17.10 -13.26
C GLU A 514 -0.52 -16.23 -12.56
N ASN A 515 -0.57 -14.90 -12.78
CA ASN A 515 0.27 -13.97 -12.03
C ASN A 515 -0.24 -13.85 -10.59
N LEU A 516 0.70 -13.86 -9.64
CA LEU A 516 0.42 -13.93 -8.20
C LEU A 516 0.63 -12.58 -7.51
N PRO A 517 -0.05 -12.32 -6.40
CA PRO A 517 0.16 -11.10 -5.62
C PRO A 517 1.54 -11.12 -4.94
N PRO A 518 2.13 -9.95 -4.64
CA PRO A 518 3.44 -9.86 -3.98
C PRO A 518 3.42 -10.40 -2.55
N TYR A 519 2.26 -10.37 -1.89
CA TYR A 519 2.07 -10.77 -0.50
C TYR A 519 0.86 -11.67 -0.32
N PRO A 520 0.90 -12.89 -0.87
CA PRO A 520 -0.21 -13.83 -0.71
C PRO A 520 -0.40 -14.25 0.75
N TRP A 521 -1.64 -14.59 1.08
CA TRP A 521 -1.99 -15.12 2.39
C TRP A 521 -2.38 -16.58 2.28
N TYR A 522 -1.67 -17.44 3.01
CA TYR A 522 -1.94 -18.87 3.09
C TYR A 522 -1.97 -19.35 4.54
N PHE A 523 -2.22 -20.62 4.78
CA PHE A 523 -2.14 -21.19 6.13
C PHE A 523 -0.79 -20.87 6.78
N GLY A 524 -0.84 -20.27 7.98
CA GLY A 524 0.35 -19.82 8.69
C GLY A 524 0.73 -18.37 8.47
N GLY A 525 -0.02 -17.64 7.64
CA GLY A 525 0.11 -16.20 7.54
C GLY A 525 0.51 -15.65 6.18
N ARG A 526 1.18 -14.51 6.18
CA ARG A 526 1.63 -13.80 4.99
C ARG A 526 2.88 -14.43 4.41
N TRP A 527 2.87 -14.62 3.10
CA TRP A 527 4.00 -15.08 2.30
C TRP A 527 4.51 -13.97 1.39
N PHE A 528 5.65 -14.20 0.75
CA PHE A 528 6.26 -13.27 -0.20
C PHE A 528 6.36 -13.95 -1.55
N GLY A 529 5.70 -13.40 -2.57
CA GLY A 529 5.77 -13.87 -3.95
C GLY A 529 7.08 -13.42 -4.61
N HIS A 530 7.70 -14.29 -5.41
CA HIS A 530 8.99 -14.01 -6.03
C HIS A 530 9.07 -14.41 -7.51
N ILE A 531 8.14 -15.20 -8.03
CA ILE A 531 8.28 -15.76 -9.38
C ILE A 531 7.43 -15.02 -10.39
N ILE A 532 6.13 -15.09 -10.34
CA ILE A 532 5.22 -14.58 -11.38
C ILE A 532 4.43 -13.36 -10.88
N CYS A 533 5.11 -12.43 -10.21
CA CYS A 533 4.45 -11.25 -9.64
C CYS A 533 4.57 -10.01 -10.51
N ASP A 534 5.71 -9.79 -11.17
CA ASP A 534 6.01 -8.64 -12.02
C ASP A 534 5.91 -8.98 -13.51
N ALA A 535 5.89 -7.93 -14.36
CA ALA A 535 5.73 -8.07 -15.80
C ALA A 535 6.88 -8.85 -16.46
N GLU A 536 8.13 -8.55 -16.08
CA GLU A 536 9.32 -9.13 -16.70
C GLU A 536 9.39 -10.64 -16.49
N ASN A 537 9.24 -11.09 -15.23
CA ASN A 537 9.23 -12.52 -14.90
C ASN A 537 8.01 -13.23 -15.49
N THR A 538 6.84 -12.60 -15.51
CA THR A 538 5.62 -13.15 -16.11
C THR A 538 5.81 -13.41 -17.60
N VAL A 539 6.31 -12.41 -18.36
CA VAL A 539 6.59 -12.53 -19.79
C VAL A 539 7.67 -13.59 -20.06
N ARG A 540 8.73 -13.59 -19.26
CA ARG A 540 9.81 -14.60 -19.36
C ARG A 540 9.26 -16.01 -19.23
N LEU A 541 8.46 -16.27 -18.19
CA LEU A 541 7.87 -17.59 -17.94
C LEU A 541 6.92 -18.04 -19.04
N CYS A 542 6.04 -17.17 -19.51
CA CYS A 542 5.17 -17.49 -20.64
C CYS A 542 5.95 -17.85 -21.91
N ARG A 543 7.03 -17.12 -22.19
CA ARG A 543 7.89 -17.38 -23.35
C ARG A 543 8.69 -18.69 -23.22
N GLU A 544 9.30 -18.94 -22.06
CA GLU A 544 10.16 -20.11 -21.85
C GLU A 544 9.35 -21.40 -21.69
N SER A 545 8.15 -21.34 -21.09
CA SER A 545 7.26 -22.51 -20.98
C SER A 545 6.39 -22.75 -22.21
N GLY A 546 6.14 -21.72 -23.06
CA GLY A 546 5.20 -21.77 -24.17
C GLY A 546 3.72 -21.76 -23.74
N LEU A 547 3.44 -21.59 -22.44
CA LEU A 547 2.09 -21.55 -21.88
C LEU A 547 1.46 -20.16 -22.02
N GLY A 548 0.13 -20.10 -21.99
CA GLY A 548 -0.62 -18.86 -21.91
C GLY A 548 -0.73 -18.33 -20.47
N LEU A 549 -1.24 -17.13 -20.37
CA LEU A 549 -1.45 -16.42 -19.12
C LEU A 549 -2.95 -16.32 -18.79
N CYS A 550 -3.31 -16.63 -17.57
CA CYS A 550 -4.45 -16.07 -16.87
C CYS A 550 -3.95 -14.81 -16.16
N PHE A 551 -4.44 -13.64 -16.55
CA PHE A 551 -4.00 -12.40 -15.93
C PHE A 551 -5.02 -11.94 -14.91
N ASP A 552 -4.63 -11.96 -13.62
CA ASP A 552 -5.39 -11.38 -12.52
C ASP A 552 -5.05 -9.91 -12.36
N THR A 553 -6.07 -9.06 -12.48
CA THR A 553 -5.93 -7.59 -12.45
C THR A 553 -5.64 -7.06 -11.06
N SER A 554 -6.18 -7.70 -10.02
CA SER A 554 -5.92 -7.29 -8.63
C SER A 554 -4.50 -7.65 -8.19
N HIS A 555 -4.03 -8.85 -8.51
CA HIS A 555 -2.67 -9.30 -8.21
C HIS A 555 -1.62 -8.37 -8.84
N ALA A 556 -1.83 -8.00 -10.12
CA ALA A 556 -0.96 -7.06 -10.80
C ALA A 556 -1.00 -5.66 -10.18
N ALA A 557 -2.19 -5.18 -9.80
CA ALA A 557 -2.34 -3.87 -9.13
C ALA A 557 -1.61 -3.83 -7.78
N LEU A 558 -1.67 -4.91 -6.99
CA LEU A 558 -0.95 -5.00 -5.72
C LEU A 558 0.57 -4.98 -5.90
N GLU A 559 1.08 -5.64 -6.95
CA GLU A 559 2.51 -5.61 -7.28
C GLU A 559 2.94 -4.21 -7.75
N CYS A 560 2.15 -3.58 -8.61
CA CYS A 560 2.43 -2.20 -9.05
C CYS A 560 2.41 -1.21 -7.87
N ALA A 561 1.49 -1.37 -6.92
CA ALA A 561 1.47 -0.57 -5.70
C ALA A 561 2.70 -0.80 -4.81
N ARG A 562 3.26 -2.03 -4.79
CA ARG A 562 4.48 -2.36 -4.04
C ARG A 562 5.73 -1.81 -4.69
N SER A 563 5.85 -1.96 -6.01
CA SER A 563 7.06 -1.63 -6.78
C SER A 563 7.09 -0.18 -7.28
N GLY A 564 5.93 0.50 -7.34
CA GLY A 564 5.77 1.80 -7.98
C GLY A 564 5.70 1.73 -9.51
N ALA A 565 5.57 0.52 -10.09
CA ALA A 565 5.43 0.30 -11.53
C ALA A 565 4.05 0.71 -12.06
N SER A 566 3.95 0.94 -13.37
CA SER A 566 2.70 1.24 -14.06
C SER A 566 1.91 -0.05 -14.35
N LEU A 567 0.65 -0.10 -13.91
CA LEU A 567 -0.24 -1.23 -14.22
C LEU A 567 -0.57 -1.28 -15.72
N GLN A 568 -0.65 -0.13 -16.39
CA GLN A 568 -0.86 -0.08 -17.84
C GLN A 568 0.33 -0.70 -18.58
N GLU A 569 1.57 -0.32 -18.22
CA GLU A 569 2.77 -0.90 -18.84
C GLU A 569 2.87 -2.42 -18.57
N PHE A 570 2.46 -2.86 -17.39
CA PHE A 570 2.38 -4.30 -17.09
C PHE A 570 1.39 -4.98 -18.04
N ALA A 571 0.16 -4.45 -18.16
CA ALA A 571 -0.87 -4.99 -19.05
C ALA A 571 -0.40 -5.04 -20.51
N GLU A 572 0.27 -3.98 -21.00
CA GLU A 572 0.81 -3.93 -22.37
C GLU A 572 1.86 -5.01 -22.64
N GLN A 573 2.76 -5.26 -21.68
CA GLN A 573 3.80 -6.28 -21.82
C GLN A 573 3.25 -7.71 -21.85
N VAL A 574 2.23 -8.02 -21.03
CA VAL A 574 1.68 -9.36 -20.92
C VAL A 574 0.56 -9.66 -21.92
N ALA A 575 -0.07 -8.63 -22.51
CA ALA A 575 -1.22 -8.80 -23.42
C ALA A 575 -1.04 -9.87 -24.51
N PRO A 576 0.15 -10.06 -25.14
CA PRO A 576 0.35 -11.11 -26.16
C PRO A 576 0.17 -12.54 -25.64
N TYR A 577 0.29 -12.75 -24.32
CA TYR A 577 0.22 -14.07 -23.68
C TYR A 577 -1.13 -14.33 -23.02
N VAL A 578 -1.96 -13.28 -22.81
CA VAL A 578 -3.23 -13.38 -22.10
C VAL A 578 -4.25 -14.19 -22.90
N ARG A 579 -4.75 -15.27 -22.31
CA ARG A 579 -5.81 -16.14 -22.86
C ARG A 579 -7.02 -16.21 -21.93
N HIS A 580 -6.85 -15.80 -20.68
CA HIS A 580 -7.90 -15.75 -19.68
C HIS A 580 -7.66 -14.53 -18.76
N LEU A 581 -8.75 -13.99 -18.21
CA LEU A 581 -8.71 -12.85 -17.30
C LEU A 581 -9.49 -13.16 -16.04
N HIS A 582 -8.84 -12.97 -14.90
CA HIS A 582 -9.48 -12.81 -13.61
C HIS A 582 -9.61 -11.32 -13.31
N VAL A 583 -10.84 -10.82 -13.21
CA VAL A 583 -11.07 -9.39 -13.07
C VAL A 583 -11.69 -9.06 -11.73
N SER A 584 -10.90 -8.41 -10.91
CA SER A 584 -11.29 -7.81 -9.63
C SER A 584 -10.48 -6.54 -9.39
N ASP A 585 -10.97 -5.68 -8.50
CA ASP A 585 -10.23 -4.49 -8.11
C ASP A 585 -9.20 -4.79 -7.03
N GLY A 586 -8.21 -3.93 -6.91
CA GLY A 586 -7.13 -4.04 -5.94
C GLY A 586 -6.84 -2.72 -5.25
N ALA A 587 -6.39 -2.75 -3.99
CA ALA A 587 -6.03 -1.55 -3.25
C ALA A 587 -4.79 -1.76 -2.38
N GLY A 588 -3.81 -0.85 -2.50
CA GLY A 588 -2.55 -0.96 -1.78
C GLY A 588 -1.81 -2.25 -2.12
N VAL A 589 -1.20 -2.90 -1.13
CA VAL A 589 -0.37 -4.12 -1.31
C VAL A 589 -1.04 -5.41 -0.81
N SER A 590 -2.27 -5.35 -0.31
CA SER A 590 -2.96 -6.48 0.34
C SER A 590 -4.48 -6.50 0.15
N GLY A 591 -5.06 -5.52 -0.54
CA GLY A 591 -6.49 -5.45 -0.83
C GLY A 591 -6.82 -6.10 -2.18
N GLU A 592 -6.77 -7.42 -2.26
CA GLU A 592 -7.03 -8.22 -3.46
C GLU A 592 -8.50 -8.62 -3.54
N GLY A 593 -9.01 -8.92 -4.74
CA GLY A 593 -10.34 -9.47 -4.95
C GLY A 593 -11.50 -8.52 -4.61
N LEU A 594 -11.26 -7.21 -4.59
CA LEU A 594 -12.28 -6.19 -4.29
C LEU A 594 -13.32 -6.11 -5.42
N GLN A 595 -14.51 -5.59 -5.07
CA GLN A 595 -15.53 -5.29 -6.07
C GLN A 595 -15.00 -4.27 -7.07
N VAL A 596 -15.32 -4.47 -8.35
CA VAL A 596 -14.96 -3.54 -9.43
C VAL A 596 -15.44 -2.13 -9.09
N GLY A 597 -14.52 -1.17 -9.01
CA GLY A 597 -14.75 0.22 -8.63
C GLY A 597 -14.57 0.54 -7.14
N GLU A 598 -14.19 -0.43 -6.30
CA GLU A 598 -13.88 -0.20 -4.88
C GLU A 598 -12.38 -0.06 -4.59
N GLY A 599 -11.52 -0.36 -5.57
CA GLY A 599 -10.07 -0.26 -5.45
C GLY A 599 -9.46 0.90 -6.25
N THR A 600 -8.28 0.66 -6.81
CA THR A 600 -7.48 1.66 -7.53
C THR A 600 -7.21 1.29 -8.98
N VAL A 601 -7.74 0.19 -9.48
CA VAL A 601 -7.53 -0.28 -10.86
C VAL A 601 -8.28 0.61 -11.85
N ASN A 602 -7.55 1.18 -12.81
CA ASN A 602 -8.17 1.91 -13.92
C ASN A 602 -8.54 0.96 -15.07
N PHE A 603 -9.69 0.33 -14.98
CA PHE A 603 -10.16 -0.62 -15.98
C PHE A 603 -10.36 -0.03 -17.37
N VAL A 604 -10.62 1.27 -17.48
CA VAL A 604 -10.76 1.95 -18.78
C VAL A 604 -9.45 1.94 -19.58
N GLU A 605 -8.33 2.00 -18.88
CA GLU A 605 -7.00 1.98 -19.51
C GLU A 605 -6.52 0.56 -19.84
N ILE A 606 -6.67 -0.38 -18.90
CA ILE A 606 -6.06 -1.71 -19.04
C ILE A 606 -6.91 -2.71 -19.85
N LEU A 607 -8.25 -2.67 -19.71
CA LEU A 607 -9.11 -3.67 -20.40
C LEU A 607 -9.02 -3.62 -21.93
N PRO A 608 -9.00 -2.45 -22.61
CA PRO A 608 -8.83 -2.43 -24.07
C PRO A 608 -7.56 -3.11 -24.56
N VAL A 609 -6.47 -2.99 -23.79
CA VAL A 609 -5.18 -3.64 -24.10
C VAL A 609 -5.27 -5.15 -23.89
N LEU A 610 -5.74 -5.58 -22.73
CA LEU A 610 -5.85 -7.01 -22.38
C LEU A 610 -6.86 -7.77 -23.24
N MET A 611 -7.93 -7.11 -23.67
CA MET A 611 -9.01 -7.70 -24.48
C MET A 611 -8.70 -7.76 -25.97
N ALA A 612 -7.58 -7.19 -26.44
CA ALA A 612 -7.21 -7.17 -27.87
C ALA A 612 -7.14 -8.58 -28.47
N SER A 613 -6.74 -9.58 -27.71
CA SER A 613 -6.70 -11.00 -28.09
C SER A 613 -8.03 -11.74 -27.90
N ARG A 614 -9.07 -11.09 -27.40
CA ARG A 614 -10.37 -11.67 -27.02
C ARG A 614 -10.24 -12.86 -26.05
N PRO A 615 -9.56 -12.70 -24.91
CA PRO A 615 -9.46 -13.75 -23.90
C PRO A 615 -10.84 -14.07 -23.31
N THR A 616 -11.01 -15.24 -22.71
CA THR A 616 -12.14 -15.49 -21.80
C THR A 616 -11.96 -14.69 -20.51
N MET A 617 -13.05 -14.27 -19.85
CA MET A 617 -12.99 -13.41 -18.67
C MET A 617 -14.00 -13.82 -17.60
N ILE A 618 -13.59 -13.79 -16.34
CA ILE A 618 -14.48 -13.92 -15.18
C ILE A 618 -14.32 -12.73 -14.23
N PRO A 619 -15.37 -12.33 -13.50
CA PRO A 619 -15.23 -11.53 -12.31
C PRO A 619 -14.79 -12.42 -11.13
N GLU A 620 -13.61 -12.21 -10.60
CA GLU A 620 -13.11 -12.93 -9.43
C GLU A 620 -13.23 -12.07 -8.16
N ILE A 621 -14.47 -11.83 -7.77
CA ILE A 621 -14.79 -10.99 -6.63
C ILE A 621 -14.87 -11.83 -5.35
N TRP A 622 -14.21 -11.39 -4.31
CA TRP A 622 -14.31 -12.00 -2.99
C TRP A 622 -15.77 -12.11 -2.54
N MET A 623 -16.19 -13.33 -2.18
CA MET A 623 -17.57 -13.64 -1.82
C MET A 623 -18.60 -13.35 -2.94
N GLY A 624 -18.15 -13.17 -4.18
CA GLY A 624 -19.03 -12.86 -5.32
C GLY A 624 -20.11 -13.91 -5.58
N HIS A 625 -19.86 -15.18 -5.22
CA HIS A 625 -20.81 -16.31 -5.35
C HIS A 625 -21.95 -16.31 -4.33
N HIS A 626 -21.85 -15.52 -3.23
CA HIS A 626 -22.91 -15.42 -2.24
C HIS A 626 -24.17 -14.78 -2.81
N GLU A 627 -25.32 -15.05 -2.19
CA GLU A 627 -26.62 -14.53 -2.60
C GLU A 627 -26.89 -14.81 -4.10
N ALA A 628 -26.66 -16.06 -4.51
CA ALA A 628 -26.78 -16.51 -5.89
C ALA A 628 -25.91 -15.69 -6.87
N GLY A 629 -24.71 -15.28 -6.48
CA GLY A 629 -23.77 -14.56 -7.33
C GLY A 629 -24.03 -13.06 -7.43
N ALA A 630 -24.61 -12.45 -6.40
CA ALA A 630 -24.89 -11.00 -6.41
C ALA A 630 -23.64 -10.15 -6.66
N GLY A 631 -22.48 -10.52 -6.07
CA GLY A 631 -21.22 -9.82 -6.31
C GLY A 631 -20.75 -9.91 -7.75
N PHE A 632 -20.90 -11.06 -8.40
CA PHE A 632 -20.56 -11.22 -9.81
C PHE A 632 -21.47 -10.37 -10.71
N GLN A 633 -22.75 -10.29 -10.39
CA GLN A 633 -23.70 -9.45 -11.15
C GLN A 633 -23.30 -7.98 -11.13
N VAL A 634 -22.92 -7.45 -9.96
CA VAL A 634 -22.46 -6.07 -9.81
C VAL A 634 -21.18 -5.83 -10.61
N ALA A 635 -20.21 -6.75 -10.53
CA ALA A 635 -18.96 -6.63 -11.27
C ALA A 635 -19.18 -6.66 -12.77
N LEU A 636 -19.96 -7.62 -13.29
CA LEU A 636 -20.27 -7.75 -14.71
C LEU A 636 -20.99 -6.51 -15.26
N GLN A 637 -21.89 -5.92 -14.47
CA GLN A 637 -22.57 -4.69 -14.86
C GLN A 637 -21.60 -3.50 -14.94
N HIS A 638 -20.72 -3.35 -13.95
CA HIS A 638 -19.66 -2.33 -13.95
C HIS A 638 -18.71 -2.50 -15.14
N LEU A 639 -18.28 -3.72 -15.41
CA LEU A 639 -17.39 -4.01 -16.54
C LEU A 639 -18.07 -3.75 -17.88
N THR A 640 -19.38 -4.01 -17.99
CA THR A 640 -20.18 -3.63 -19.16
C THR A 640 -20.17 -2.11 -19.35
N ASP A 641 -20.39 -1.35 -18.30
CA ASP A 641 -20.35 0.13 -18.35
C ASP A 641 -18.95 0.64 -18.75
N VAL A 642 -17.87 0.03 -18.23
CA VAL A 642 -16.49 0.34 -18.62
C VAL A 642 -16.22 0.01 -20.09
N HIS A 643 -16.68 -1.15 -20.58
CA HIS A 643 -16.52 -1.56 -21.97
C HIS A 643 -17.20 -0.57 -22.94
N TRP A 644 -18.43 -0.19 -22.65
CA TRP A 644 -19.17 0.79 -23.44
C TRP A 644 -18.49 2.16 -23.42
N ALA A 645 -17.98 2.61 -22.28
CA ALA A 645 -17.22 3.84 -22.15
C ALA A 645 -15.94 3.82 -23.00
N GLY A 646 -15.15 2.75 -22.92
CA GLY A 646 -13.94 2.56 -23.73
C GLY A 646 -14.23 2.48 -25.24
N GLY A 647 -15.31 1.81 -25.63
CA GLY A 647 -15.75 1.73 -27.02
C GLY A 647 -16.27 3.06 -27.59
N ALA A 648 -16.82 3.94 -26.75
CA ALA A 648 -17.22 5.29 -27.13
C ALA A 648 -16.01 6.19 -27.42
N LEU A 649 -14.94 6.08 -26.61
CA LEU A 649 -13.69 6.77 -26.82
C LEU A 649 -12.99 6.38 -28.14
N GLN A 650 -13.11 5.11 -28.58
CA GLN A 650 -12.54 4.61 -29.82
C GLN A 650 -13.38 4.91 -31.08
N ARG A 651 -14.70 5.06 -30.94
CA ARG A 651 -15.62 5.15 -32.10
C ARG A 651 -16.20 6.53 -32.38
N GLY A 652 -16.01 7.54 -31.53
CA GLY A 652 -16.50 8.90 -31.76
C GLY A 652 -18.00 9.02 -32.02
N THR A 653 -18.84 8.10 -31.51
CA THR A 653 -20.29 8.07 -31.77
C THR A 653 -21.13 7.95 -30.50
N ASP A 654 -22.07 8.87 -30.43
CA ASP A 654 -23.30 8.98 -29.62
C ASP A 654 -23.34 8.32 -28.24
N LEU A 655 -23.17 9.17 -27.25
CA LEU A 655 -23.47 8.96 -25.83
C LEU A 655 -24.98 9.12 -25.56
N ALA A 656 -25.76 8.07 -25.73
CA ALA A 656 -27.13 8.01 -25.24
C ALA A 656 -27.14 7.52 -23.78
N SER A 657 -26.89 8.37 -22.85
CA SER A 657 -27.37 8.61 -21.48
C SER A 657 -26.29 9.25 -20.61
N ARG A 658 -26.03 10.55 -20.88
CA ARG A 658 -25.40 11.42 -19.88
C ARG A 658 -26.36 11.50 -18.68
N PRO A 659 -25.86 11.43 -17.42
CA PRO A 659 -26.65 12.01 -16.34
C PRO A 659 -26.96 13.45 -16.74
N ASP A 660 -28.21 13.83 -16.73
CA ASP A 660 -28.63 15.21 -16.99
C ASP A 660 -27.83 16.10 -16.03
N LEU A 661 -27.31 17.22 -16.55
CA LEU A 661 -26.63 18.23 -15.72
C LEU A 661 -27.47 18.60 -14.49
N GLU A 662 -28.80 18.53 -14.60
CA GLU A 662 -29.70 18.76 -13.46
C GLU A 662 -29.59 17.69 -12.38
N ALA A 663 -29.35 16.43 -12.74
CA ALA A 663 -29.15 15.36 -11.76
C ALA A 663 -27.85 15.49 -10.97
N LEU A 664 -26.91 16.28 -11.45
CA LEU A 664 -25.63 16.59 -10.80
C LEU A 664 -25.68 17.89 -9.98
N THR A 665 -26.80 18.61 -9.93
CA THR A 665 -26.90 19.89 -9.28
C THR A 665 -27.85 19.86 -8.08
N VAL A 666 -27.53 20.65 -7.08
CA VAL A 666 -28.38 20.90 -5.90
C VAL A 666 -28.38 22.40 -5.60
N SER A 667 -29.54 22.95 -5.32
CA SER A 667 -29.65 24.36 -4.90
C SER A 667 -28.87 24.62 -3.61
N HIS A 668 -28.22 25.78 -3.54
CA HIS A 668 -27.52 26.21 -2.33
C HIS A 668 -28.43 26.37 -1.09
N SER A 669 -29.74 26.46 -1.30
CA SER A 669 -30.74 26.52 -0.21
C SER A 669 -31.18 25.15 0.29
N ALA A 670 -30.71 24.06 -0.34
CA ALA A 670 -31.10 22.72 0.03
C ALA A 670 -30.44 22.23 1.33
N THR A 671 -30.97 21.11 1.84
CA THR A 671 -30.39 20.42 3.01
C THR A 671 -29.38 19.36 2.59
N LEU A 672 -28.54 18.92 3.54
CA LEU A 672 -27.63 17.80 3.37
C LEU A 672 -28.37 16.52 2.95
N PHE A 673 -29.60 16.31 3.43
CA PHE A 673 -30.45 15.19 3.01
C PHE A 673 -30.79 15.23 1.52
N THR A 674 -31.11 16.42 1.01
CA THR A 674 -31.42 16.62 -0.43
C THR A 674 -30.17 16.35 -1.27
N ALA A 675 -28.99 16.81 -0.84
CA ALA A 675 -27.75 16.56 -1.53
C ALA A 675 -27.38 15.06 -1.53
N LEU A 676 -27.55 14.37 -0.40
CA LEU A 676 -27.35 12.92 -0.30
C LEU A 676 -28.24 12.15 -1.27
N ARG A 677 -29.52 12.48 -1.34
CA ARG A 677 -30.44 11.85 -2.31
C ARG A 677 -30.02 12.08 -3.76
N ALA A 678 -29.52 13.27 -4.07
CA ALA A 678 -29.03 13.58 -5.41
C ALA A 678 -27.75 12.80 -5.73
N ILE A 679 -26.81 12.68 -4.78
CA ILE A 679 -25.59 11.87 -4.91
C ILE A 679 -25.94 10.38 -5.12
N ASP A 680 -26.89 9.86 -4.35
CA ASP A 680 -27.35 8.47 -4.45
C ASP A 680 -28.06 8.22 -5.80
N ALA A 681 -28.92 9.16 -6.23
CA ALA A 681 -29.63 9.04 -7.49
C ALA A 681 -28.74 9.15 -8.73
N ASN A 682 -27.73 10.03 -8.72
CA ASN A 682 -26.83 10.24 -9.85
C ASN A 682 -25.70 9.19 -9.93
N ARG A 683 -25.43 8.46 -8.83
CA ARG A 683 -24.40 7.43 -8.70
C ARG A 683 -22.96 7.88 -9.03
N MET A 684 -22.73 9.19 -9.09
CA MET A 684 -21.43 9.76 -9.42
C MET A 684 -20.62 10.14 -8.17
N GLY A 685 -21.20 9.98 -6.98
CA GLY A 685 -20.54 10.27 -5.71
C GLY A 685 -20.32 11.77 -5.43
N ILE A 686 -20.89 12.67 -6.23
CA ILE A 686 -20.70 14.12 -6.14
C ILE A 686 -21.93 14.89 -6.65
N VAL A 687 -22.17 16.06 -6.08
CA VAL A 687 -23.10 17.08 -6.61
C VAL A 687 -22.46 18.45 -6.62
N PHE A 688 -22.88 19.29 -7.57
CA PHE A 688 -22.49 20.70 -7.68
C PHE A 688 -23.54 21.56 -7.00
N ILE A 689 -23.12 22.41 -6.08
CA ILE A 689 -24.02 23.33 -5.37
C ILE A 689 -24.11 24.64 -6.17
N ILE A 690 -25.31 24.97 -6.65
CA ILE A 690 -25.52 26.10 -7.53
C ILE A 690 -26.46 27.14 -6.91
N ASP A 691 -26.34 28.41 -7.35
CA ASP A 691 -27.31 29.48 -7.05
C ASP A 691 -28.42 29.55 -8.13
N GLU A 692 -29.31 30.54 -7.99
CA GLU A 692 -30.43 30.75 -8.91
C GLU A 692 -30.00 31.10 -10.33
N THR A 693 -28.74 31.55 -10.52
CA THR A 693 -28.15 31.90 -11.81
C THR A 693 -27.34 30.78 -12.41
N ARG A 694 -27.36 29.58 -11.79
CA ARG A 694 -26.56 28.38 -12.11
C ARG A 694 -25.05 28.56 -11.88
N ARG A 695 -24.60 29.52 -11.11
CA ARG A 695 -23.17 29.60 -10.72
C ARG A 695 -22.86 28.55 -9.70
N VAL A 696 -21.73 27.85 -9.91
CA VAL A 696 -21.27 26.82 -8.96
C VAL A 696 -20.60 27.51 -7.77
N LEU A 697 -21.22 27.34 -6.60
CA LEU A 697 -20.76 27.89 -5.33
C LEU A 697 -19.83 26.95 -4.58
N GLY A 698 -19.91 25.65 -4.85
CA GLY A 698 -19.13 24.61 -4.24
C GLY A 698 -19.51 23.22 -4.75
N VAL A 699 -18.83 22.22 -4.24
CA VAL A 699 -19.11 20.81 -4.50
C VAL A 699 -19.32 20.06 -3.19
N LEU A 700 -20.04 18.94 -3.24
CA LEU A 700 -20.23 18.04 -2.11
C LEU A 700 -20.10 16.60 -2.60
N THR A 701 -19.17 15.85 -2.01
CA THR A 701 -18.91 14.45 -2.32
C THR A 701 -19.40 13.53 -1.20
N ASP A 702 -19.51 12.23 -1.45
CA ASP A 702 -19.76 11.21 -0.42
C ASP A 702 -18.76 11.31 0.75
N GLY A 703 -17.50 11.64 0.44
CA GLY A 703 -16.47 11.86 1.44
C GLY A 703 -16.76 13.07 2.33
N ASP A 704 -17.19 14.20 1.72
CA ASP A 704 -17.54 15.42 2.45
C ASP A 704 -18.73 15.18 3.36
N VAL A 705 -19.74 14.44 2.88
CA VAL A 705 -20.92 14.08 3.68
C VAL A 705 -20.54 13.28 4.92
N ARG A 706 -19.68 12.29 4.79
CA ARG A 706 -19.16 11.54 5.95
C ARG A 706 -18.43 12.43 6.94
N HIS A 707 -17.60 13.36 6.45
CA HIS A 707 -16.93 14.37 7.29
C HIS A 707 -17.91 15.31 8.00
N CYS A 708 -19.00 15.67 7.35
CA CYS A 708 -20.04 16.50 7.97
C CYS A 708 -20.64 15.83 9.22
N PHE A 709 -20.97 14.55 9.14
CA PHE A 709 -21.49 13.80 10.30
C PHE A 709 -20.49 13.72 11.45
N VAL A 710 -19.21 13.50 11.14
CA VAL A 710 -18.13 13.48 12.15
C VAL A 710 -17.99 14.84 12.84
N ARG A 711 -18.27 15.95 12.12
CA ARG A 711 -18.24 17.32 12.65
C ARG A 711 -19.54 17.75 13.34
N GLY A 712 -20.52 16.86 13.47
CA GLY A 712 -21.77 17.12 14.18
C GLY A 712 -22.88 17.77 13.34
N PHE A 713 -22.72 17.88 12.02
CA PHE A 713 -23.78 18.29 11.13
C PHE A 713 -24.82 17.19 10.93
N GLY A 714 -26.09 17.52 10.93
CA GLY A 714 -27.19 16.59 10.72
C GLY A 714 -27.78 16.69 9.30
N LEU A 715 -28.68 15.77 8.95
CA LEU A 715 -29.36 15.71 7.64
C LEU A 715 -30.10 16.98 7.26
N HIS A 716 -30.53 17.78 8.22
CA HIS A 716 -31.22 19.08 8.01
C HIS A 716 -30.28 20.28 7.94
N SER A 717 -28.96 20.10 8.08
CA SER A 717 -27.98 21.16 7.91
C SER A 717 -28.02 21.69 6.48
N SER A 718 -27.78 23.00 6.31
CA SER A 718 -27.70 23.63 4.98
C SER A 718 -26.46 23.12 4.22
N VAL A 719 -26.62 22.83 2.93
CA VAL A 719 -25.47 22.47 2.06
C VAL A 719 -24.44 23.61 2.00
N ARG A 720 -24.84 24.88 2.21
CA ARG A 720 -23.94 26.04 2.27
C ARG A 720 -22.89 25.93 3.39
N ASP A 721 -23.26 25.34 4.50
CA ASP A 721 -22.42 25.24 5.69
C ASP A 721 -21.40 24.06 5.58
N VAL A 722 -21.65 23.16 4.65
CA VAL A 722 -20.91 21.88 4.53
C VAL A 722 -20.21 21.69 3.20
N MET A 723 -20.55 22.44 2.14
CA MET A 723 -19.95 22.30 0.82
C MET A 723 -18.47 22.70 0.81
N THR A 724 -17.69 22.03 -0.03
CA THR A 724 -16.30 22.39 -0.33
C THR A 724 -16.30 23.54 -1.35
N ARG A 725 -15.79 24.71 -0.95
CA ARG A 725 -15.78 25.95 -1.74
C ARG A 725 -14.56 26.07 -2.66
N GLU A 726 -13.45 25.48 -2.25
CA GLU A 726 -12.22 25.40 -3.05
C GLU A 726 -12.21 24.07 -3.78
N PHE A 727 -12.61 24.06 -5.04
CA PHE A 727 -12.70 22.87 -5.86
C PHE A 727 -12.05 23.08 -7.24
N THR A 728 -11.60 21.98 -7.83
CA THR A 728 -11.05 22.00 -9.18
C THR A 728 -12.18 22.11 -10.21
N PHE A 729 -12.01 22.97 -11.20
CA PHE A 729 -12.95 23.13 -12.32
C PHE A 729 -12.19 23.34 -13.64
N GLY A 730 -12.83 23.02 -14.75
CA GLY A 730 -12.41 23.35 -16.09
C GLY A 730 -13.16 24.54 -16.64
N THR A 731 -12.65 25.19 -17.67
CA THR A 731 -13.32 26.27 -18.39
C THR A 731 -13.65 25.84 -19.81
N LEU A 732 -14.74 26.42 -20.34
CA LEU A 732 -15.16 26.13 -21.72
C LEU A 732 -14.03 26.52 -22.71
N GLY A 733 -13.66 25.63 -23.61
CA GLY A 733 -12.59 25.85 -24.58
C GLY A 733 -11.19 25.35 -24.15
N GLU A 734 -11.03 24.77 -22.95
CA GLU A 734 -9.78 24.13 -22.55
C GLU A 734 -9.56 22.79 -23.28
N ARG A 735 -8.31 22.46 -23.56
CA ARG A 735 -7.98 21.19 -24.24
C ARG A 735 -8.28 19.99 -23.33
N PRO A 736 -8.80 18.89 -23.87
CA PRO A 736 -9.09 17.66 -23.12
C PRO A 736 -7.90 17.16 -22.28
N THR A 737 -6.68 17.23 -22.83
CA THR A 737 -5.44 16.83 -22.12
C THR A 737 -5.16 17.67 -20.88
N ASP A 738 -5.48 18.97 -20.92
CA ASP A 738 -5.25 19.87 -19.79
C ASP A 738 -6.31 19.69 -18.70
N LEU A 739 -7.54 19.35 -19.11
CA LEU A 739 -8.63 18.99 -18.20
C LEU A 739 -8.29 17.66 -17.49
N MET A 740 -7.83 16.66 -18.23
CA MET A 740 -7.45 15.36 -17.65
C MET A 740 -6.29 15.48 -16.65
N ALA A 741 -5.28 16.29 -16.93
CA ALA A 741 -4.15 16.51 -16.03
C ALA A 741 -4.54 17.13 -14.68
N ARG A 742 -5.71 17.81 -14.60
CA ARG A 742 -6.24 18.46 -13.41
C ARG A 742 -7.34 17.66 -12.71
N LEU A 743 -7.86 16.60 -13.32
CA LEU A 743 -8.84 15.73 -12.66
C LEU A 743 -8.19 15.14 -11.39
N PRO A 744 -8.69 15.46 -10.20
CA PRO A 744 -8.14 14.91 -8.97
C PRO A 744 -8.38 13.40 -8.93
N GLY A 745 -7.37 12.63 -8.58
CA GLY A 745 -7.45 11.15 -8.52
C GLY A 745 -8.49 10.58 -7.55
N ARG A 746 -9.20 11.44 -6.81
CA ARG A 746 -10.28 11.06 -5.88
C ARG A 746 -11.67 11.53 -6.30
N THR A 747 -11.80 12.49 -7.22
CA THR A 747 -13.08 13.00 -7.73
C THR A 747 -13.26 12.61 -9.18
N ARG A 748 -14.22 11.75 -9.44
CA ARG A 748 -14.51 11.23 -10.78
C ARG A 748 -15.20 12.27 -11.70
N LEU A 749 -15.46 13.46 -11.21
CA LEU A 749 -16.18 14.53 -11.92
C LEU A 749 -15.60 15.90 -11.60
N MET A 750 -15.41 16.71 -12.65
CA MET A 750 -14.98 18.09 -12.56
C MET A 750 -15.99 18.97 -13.31
N PRO A 751 -16.57 20.01 -12.69
CA PRO A 751 -17.47 20.92 -13.36
C PRO A 751 -16.74 21.74 -14.42
N ILE A 752 -17.35 21.95 -15.58
CA ILE A 752 -16.90 22.86 -16.63
C ILE A 752 -17.74 24.14 -16.53
N LEU A 753 -17.06 25.25 -16.41
CA LEU A 753 -17.70 26.54 -16.13
C LEU A 753 -17.49 27.53 -17.30
N ASP A 754 -18.47 28.43 -17.50
CA ASP A 754 -18.29 29.58 -18.39
C ASP A 754 -17.52 30.71 -17.66
N ALA A 755 -17.35 31.86 -18.36
CA ALA A 755 -16.67 33.04 -17.84
C ALA A 755 -17.37 33.66 -16.58
N ASP A 756 -18.66 33.42 -16.41
CA ASP A 756 -19.47 33.87 -15.26
C ASP A 756 -19.51 32.82 -14.13
N ARG A 757 -18.71 31.73 -14.23
CA ARG A 757 -18.71 30.58 -13.33
C ARG A 757 -20.04 29.81 -13.29
N ARG A 758 -20.83 29.85 -14.35
CA ARG A 758 -22.03 29.00 -14.47
C ARG A 758 -21.65 27.61 -14.97
N LEU A 759 -22.35 26.60 -14.46
CA LEU A 759 -22.18 25.22 -14.89
C LEU A 759 -22.69 25.04 -16.32
N VAL A 760 -21.81 24.72 -17.23
CA VAL A 760 -22.14 24.48 -18.65
C VAL A 760 -21.99 23.01 -19.06
N ASP A 761 -21.06 22.29 -18.42
CA ASP A 761 -20.83 20.86 -18.63
C ASP A 761 -20.05 20.26 -17.47
N TYR A 762 -19.62 19.00 -17.58
CA TYR A 762 -18.69 18.37 -16.66
C TYR A 762 -17.69 17.50 -17.43
N ALA A 763 -16.49 17.35 -16.87
CA ALA A 763 -15.49 16.38 -17.33
C ALA A 763 -15.36 15.22 -16.33
N ASN A 764 -15.26 14.02 -16.86
CA ASN A 764 -14.85 12.83 -16.10
C ASN A 764 -13.86 12.03 -16.97
N PRO A 765 -13.21 10.96 -16.44
CA PRO A 765 -12.27 10.14 -17.22
C PRO A 765 -12.89 9.51 -18.48
N VAL A 766 -14.22 9.41 -18.51
CA VAL A 766 -14.99 8.78 -19.61
C VAL A 766 -15.61 9.83 -20.54
N HIS A 767 -15.83 11.05 -20.05
CA HIS A 767 -16.46 12.11 -20.78
C HIS A 767 -15.64 13.40 -20.70
N LEU A 768 -15.11 13.81 -21.84
CA LEU A 768 -14.52 15.14 -22.05
C LEU A 768 -15.48 15.94 -22.93
N PRO A 769 -15.78 17.20 -22.59
CA PRO A 769 -16.65 18.02 -23.41
C PRO A 769 -16.11 18.19 -24.82
N GLU A 770 -16.98 18.00 -25.85
CA GLU A 770 -16.64 18.36 -27.23
C GLU A 770 -16.43 19.88 -27.33
N ILE A 771 -15.25 20.29 -27.77
CA ILE A 771 -14.94 21.68 -28.02
C ILE A 771 -15.52 22.04 -29.38
N THR A 772 -16.73 22.53 -29.43
CA THR A 772 -17.16 23.36 -30.56
C THR A 772 -16.60 24.75 -30.35
N ALA A 773 -15.75 25.18 -31.28
CA ALA A 773 -15.12 26.49 -31.36
C ALA A 773 -16.14 27.65 -31.39
#